data_b2eb060edbc17ee504e15be501f03fec
#
_entry.id   b2eb060edbc17ee504e15be501f03fec
#
_cell.length_a   1.000
_cell.length_b   1.000
_cell.length_c   1.000
_cell.angle_alpha   90.00
_cell.angle_beta   90.00
_cell.angle_gamma   90.00
#
_symmetry.space_group_name_H-M   'P 1'
#
loop_
_entity.id
_entity.type
_entity.pdbx_description
1 polymer ?
#
loop_
_entity_poly.entity_id
_entity_poly.type
_entity_poly.pdbx_seq_one_letter_code
_entity_poly.pdbx_strand_id
1 'polypeptide(L)'
;MRVEDLSTYEIIEKREIPDINSVTYLCRHKKTGARVALVSNDDENKVFYIGFRTTPKDSTGVAHILEHSVLCGSKEFPVKDPFVELVKGSLNTFLNAMTYPDKTVYPVASCNDKDFQNLMHVYLDAVFYPNIYKNESIFRQEGWHYELEGDEEELKVNGVVYNEMKGAFSSPDDVLEREIMNSLYPHTTYGCESGGDPEVIPELTYEEFLDFHRKFYHPSNSYIYLYGNMDMAEKLTFIDEHYLSAYDALKVDSEVTEEPAFDKPGRIVRDCPIGEGEDEEENTYLSQNFCVGDSLDPKLYIVFQILDYALCSAPGAPLKQALVDRGIGKDVYSIYENGIRQSYFSVVAKDTSVEKEQEFLQVTEEVLEKLAAEGFDEKALLAGINYYEFKYREADFGSYPKGLMYGLQVLDSWLYDDRLPFIHIEANDTFAELRKEVKSGYFEGLVQKYLLDNTHRSVVILQPKLGLLEEQEQKQREKMAQVKAAMSPEELEAVKETFRKLNEFQESEDAKEDLEKIPLLKREDMKKEANLPVNEARSIGDTILLYHDLFTNGIGYLRLIFRLDQIPGKYFPYIGILKGCLGLLNTENYTYGDLYNEMNLVTGGMAAVNNVYGRLQDTDEFTLTLELKTKVFYDRIADAIDLMREIVMTSDFTDTKRLYEILAEGKSRMQAQMTSGGHSVAAGRAMSYGSIPGAVSEEISGIPFYRLITGLEAHFDEKKEELVEILQTLLKMIFRPENLMVDFVGEEKAVGLLDAPVEAFKAALYTGSVEKAHYIPEVSRKNEGFLTSGQVNYVCRAGNFRKSGLKYTGALRVLKVMLGYEYLWVNVRVKGGAYGCMCSFGRSGDSYFVSYRDPNLGKTIDIYEKAADAIAEFTADERTMTQYIIGAVSDLDVPMNPAAKGLYSLSAYMTGLDDAALQRERDELLSATVEDIRALSAHIRAFMQEDLLCVVGTASKVKEEQDRFLKVENLF
;
A
#
# COMPACT_ATOMS: atom_id res chain seq x y z
N MET A 1 -22.67 30.37 -8.96
CA MET A 1 -23.31 30.00 -10.24
C MET A 1 -23.64 28.51 -10.17
N ARG A 2 -24.70 28.02 -10.79
CA ARG A 2 -24.97 26.57 -10.78
C ARG A 2 -24.35 25.93 -12.01
N VAL A 3 -24.08 24.62 -11.96
CA VAL A 3 -23.54 23.87 -13.11
C VAL A 3 -24.44 23.99 -14.35
N GLU A 4 -25.77 24.04 -14.15
CA GLU A 4 -26.76 24.18 -15.20
C GLU A 4 -26.69 25.52 -15.92
N ASP A 5 -26.06 26.53 -15.32
CA ASP A 5 -25.98 27.89 -15.91
C ASP A 5 -24.75 28.05 -16.84
N LEU A 6 -23.84 27.03 -16.87
CA LEU A 6 -22.62 27.05 -17.68
C LEU A 6 -22.90 26.77 -19.16
N SER A 7 -22.62 27.77 -20.03
CA SER A 7 -22.87 27.64 -21.46
C SER A 7 -21.87 26.78 -22.22
N THR A 8 -20.67 26.58 -21.67
CA THR A 8 -19.55 25.85 -22.29
C THR A 8 -19.62 24.34 -22.10
N TYR A 9 -20.42 23.88 -21.14
CA TYR A 9 -20.68 22.48 -20.91
C TYR A 9 -22.09 22.06 -21.30
N GLU A 10 -22.23 20.84 -21.74
CA GLU A 10 -23.48 20.11 -21.94
C GLU A 10 -23.67 19.14 -20.76
N ILE A 11 -24.81 19.25 -20.08
CA ILE A 11 -25.19 18.26 -19.05
C ILE A 11 -25.89 17.11 -19.76
N ILE A 12 -25.25 15.92 -19.73
CA ILE A 12 -25.78 14.69 -20.33
C ILE A 12 -26.75 14.04 -19.34
N GLU A 13 -26.35 13.97 -18.07
CA GLU A 13 -27.15 13.37 -17.00
C GLU A 13 -26.96 14.13 -15.69
N LYS A 14 -28.02 14.21 -14.90
CA LYS A 14 -28.01 14.64 -13.50
C LYS A 14 -28.90 13.71 -12.71
N ARG A 15 -28.35 13.11 -11.63
CA ARG A 15 -29.12 12.23 -10.74
C ARG A 15 -28.58 12.21 -9.31
N GLU A 16 -29.42 11.78 -8.37
CA GLU A 16 -29.00 11.49 -7.01
C GLU A 16 -28.55 10.04 -6.91
N ILE A 17 -27.46 9.79 -6.17
CA ILE A 17 -26.99 8.46 -5.81
C ILE A 17 -27.04 8.33 -4.29
N PRO A 18 -28.12 7.74 -3.74
CA PRO A 18 -28.30 7.61 -2.29
C PRO A 18 -27.21 6.76 -1.61
N ASP A 19 -26.64 5.79 -2.31
CA ASP A 19 -25.58 4.89 -1.81
C ASP A 19 -24.36 5.66 -1.26
N ILE A 20 -24.05 6.77 -1.87
CA ILE A 20 -22.91 7.64 -1.50
C ILE A 20 -23.35 9.05 -1.06
N ASN A 21 -24.65 9.24 -0.79
CA ASN A 21 -25.26 10.52 -0.37
C ASN A 21 -24.81 11.70 -1.25
N SER A 22 -24.90 11.57 -2.57
CA SER A 22 -24.34 12.54 -3.51
C SER A 22 -25.29 12.86 -4.64
N VAL A 23 -25.16 14.09 -5.19
CA VAL A 23 -25.73 14.49 -6.48
C VAL A 23 -24.64 14.41 -7.54
N THR A 24 -24.90 13.66 -8.61
CA THR A 24 -23.93 13.46 -9.69
C THR A 24 -24.34 14.18 -10.95
N TYR A 25 -23.35 14.61 -11.71
CA TYR A 25 -23.51 15.17 -13.05
C TYR A 25 -22.54 14.50 -14.01
N LEU A 26 -23.03 14.06 -15.14
CA LEU A 26 -22.23 13.71 -16.30
C LEU A 26 -22.33 14.87 -17.31
N CYS A 27 -21.18 15.47 -17.61
CA CYS A 27 -21.10 16.62 -18.50
C CYS A 27 -20.07 16.37 -19.61
N ARG A 28 -20.19 17.15 -20.68
CA ARG A 28 -19.23 17.20 -21.79
C ARG A 28 -18.90 18.64 -22.12
N HIS A 29 -17.62 18.96 -22.24
CA HIS A 29 -17.20 20.28 -22.72
C HIS A 29 -17.51 20.42 -24.23
N LYS A 30 -18.29 21.41 -24.64
CA LYS A 30 -18.84 21.50 -26.00
C LYS A 30 -17.78 21.68 -27.08
N LYS A 31 -16.72 22.44 -26.78
CA LYS A 31 -15.69 22.75 -27.77
C LYS A 31 -14.72 21.57 -27.99
N THR A 32 -14.25 20.94 -26.95
CA THR A 32 -13.20 19.92 -27.02
C THR A 32 -13.74 18.50 -26.94
N GLY A 33 -14.94 18.30 -26.44
CA GLY A 33 -15.47 16.98 -26.13
C GLY A 33 -14.91 16.34 -24.87
N ALA A 34 -14.17 17.08 -24.05
CA ALA A 34 -13.66 16.59 -22.76
C ALA A 34 -14.81 16.09 -21.88
N ARG A 35 -14.59 14.92 -21.25
CA ARG A 35 -15.57 14.25 -20.39
C ARG A 35 -15.44 14.77 -18.98
N VAL A 36 -16.56 15.02 -18.30
CA VAL A 36 -16.57 15.55 -16.94
C VAL A 36 -17.59 14.78 -16.10
N ALA A 37 -17.15 14.24 -14.98
CA ALA A 37 -18.01 13.63 -13.95
C ALA A 37 -17.88 14.41 -12.64
N LEU A 38 -19.00 14.83 -12.08
CA LEU A 38 -19.07 15.54 -10.81
C LEU A 38 -19.82 14.71 -9.79
N VAL A 39 -19.31 14.63 -8.56
CA VAL A 39 -19.95 14.00 -7.41
C VAL A 39 -20.01 15.01 -6.28
N SER A 40 -21.14 15.69 -6.16
CA SER A 40 -21.34 16.78 -5.20
C SER A 40 -21.98 16.24 -3.91
N ASN A 41 -21.35 16.49 -2.79
CA ASN A 41 -21.80 16.10 -1.45
C ASN A 41 -21.20 17.03 -0.38
N ASP A 42 -21.33 16.68 0.90
CA ASP A 42 -20.86 17.45 2.06
C ASP A 42 -19.46 17.06 2.55
N ASP A 43 -18.74 16.20 1.85
CA ASP A 43 -17.38 15.82 2.22
C ASP A 43 -16.40 16.97 1.98
N GLU A 44 -15.75 17.42 3.06
CA GLU A 44 -14.77 18.51 3.00
C GLU A 44 -13.46 18.11 2.32
N ASN A 45 -13.16 16.80 2.23
CA ASN A 45 -11.97 16.31 1.52
C ASN A 45 -12.23 16.25 0.01
N LYS A 46 -12.00 17.38 -0.65
CA LYS A 46 -12.23 17.59 -2.07
C LYS A 46 -11.23 16.80 -2.89
N VAL A 47 -11.69 16.16 -3.96
CA VAL A 47 -10.85 15.40 -4.88
C VAL A 47 -11.05 15.91 -6.31
N PHE A 48 -9.94 16.08 -6.99
CA PHE A 48 -9.86 16.28 -8.43
C PHE A 48 -8.95 15.22 -9.01
N TYR A 49 -9.29 14.69 -10.18
CA TYR A 49 -8.30 14.13 -11.08
C TYR A 49 -8.58 14.51 -12.53
N ILE A 50 -7.50 14.54 -13.31
CA ILE A 50 -7.55 14.41 -14.76
C ILE A 50 -6.89 13.11 -15.16
N GLY A 51 -7.62 12.27 -15.90
CA GLY A 51 -7.13 11.01 -16.44
C GLY A 51 -7.14 11.04 -17.96
N PHE A 52 -6.24 10.25 -18.55
CA PHE A 52 -6.19 10.03 -19.99
C PHE A 52 -6.23 8.53 -20.26
N ARG A 53 -6.96 8.14 -21.28
CA ARG A 53 -6.87 6.78 -21.79
C ARG A 53 -5.55 6.64 -22.55
N THR A 54 -4.63 5.85 -22.00
CA THR A 54 -3.27 5.62 -22.50
C THR A 54 -3.10 4.15 -22.81
N THR A 55 -2.95 3.82 -24.08
CA THR A 55 -2.88 2.44 -24.57
C THR A 55 -1.50 2.20 -25.21
N PRO A 56 -0.48 1.81 -24.42
CA PRO A 56 0.84 1.45 -24.95
C PRO A 56 0.73 0.23 -25.88
N LYS A 57 1.69 0.11 -26.81
CA LYS A 57 1.75 -0.99 -27.79
C LYS A 57 2.96 -1.91 -27.60
N ASP A 58 3.82 -1.55 -26.66
CA ASP A 58 5.04 -2.26 -26.31
C ASP A 58 5.35 -2.06 -24.82
N SER A 59 6.37 -2.74 -24.35
CA SER A 59 6.80 -2.75 -22.96
C SER A 59 7.92 -1.75 -22.66
N THR A 60 8.04 -0.65 -23.44
CA THR A 60 9.03 0.40 -23.18
C THR A 60 8.73 1.27 -21.95
N GLY A 61 7.54 1.13 -21.37
CA GLY A 61 7.13 1.93 -20.21
C GLY A 61 6.86 3.40 -20.55
N VAL A 62 6.58 3.73 -21.81
CA VAL A 62 6.40 5.11 -22.26
C VAL A 62 5.32 5.86 -21.49
N ALA A 63 4.22 5.19 -21.11
CA ALA A 63 3.14 5.78 -20.33
C ALA A 63 3.60 6.15 -18.90
N HIS A 64 4.36 5.27 -18.26
CA HIS A 64 4.91 5.46 -16.91
C HIS A 64 6.00 6.53 -16.88
N ILE A 65 6.92 6.49 -17.84
CA ILE A 65 7.96 7.53 -17.96
C ILE A 65 7.33 8.91 -18.22
N LEU A 66 6.23 8.99 -18.99
CA LEU A 66 5.47 10.23 -19.16
C LEU A 66 4.77 10.68 -17.88
N GLU A 67 4.21 9.75 -17.12
CA GLU A 67 3.58 10.05 -15.84
C GLU A 67 4.53 10.84 -14.94
N HIS A 68 5.74 10.34 -14.75
CA HIS A 68 6.80 11.04 -13.99
C HIS A 68 7.19 12.36 -14.65
N SER A 69 7.46 12.34 -15.95
CA SER A 69 8.10 13.44 -16.67
C SER A 69 7.22 14.68 -16.82
N VAL A 70 5.89 14.54 -16.95
CA VAL A 70 5.00 15.71 -17.08
C VAL A 70 4.95 16.55 -15.79
N LEU A 71 5.22 15.94 -14.64
CA LEU A 71 5.30 16.62 -13.35
C LEU A 71 6.65 17.33 -13.11
N CYS A 72 7.62 17.18 -14.03
CA CYS A 72 8.93 17.82 -13.98
C CYS A 72 8.95 19.19 -14.68
N GLY A 73 8.02 20.07 -14.29
CA GLY A 73 7.92 21.45 -14.79
C GLY A 73 7.00 21.63 -16.00
N SER A 74 6.38 22.80 -16.03
CA SER A 74 5.37 23.15 -17.03
C SER A 74 5.50 24.61 -17.49
N LYS A 75 4.59 25.07 -18.33
CA LYS A 75 4.61 26.41 -18.93
C LYS A 75 4.49 27.52 -17.88
N GLU A 76 3.52 27.43 -16.98
CA GLU A 76 3.29 28.41 -15.92
C GLU A 76 4.15 28.16 -14.69
N PHE A 77 4.54 26.89 -14.45
CA PHE A 77 5.33 26.44 -13.33
C PHE A 77 6.65 25.79 -13.80
N PRO A 78 7.63 26.60 -14.30
CA PRO A 78 8.81 26.08 -14.99
C PRO A 78 9.95 25.59 -14.08
N VAL A 79 9.67 25.33 -12.80
CA VAL A 79 10.63 24.71 -11.86
C VAL A 79 10.87 23.23 -12.23
N LYS A 80 11.98 22.66 -11.81
CA LYS A 80 12.35 21.29 -12.16
C LYS A 80 11.38 20.25 -11.61
N ASP A 81 10.82 20.50 -10.43
CA ASP A 81 9.93 19.55 -9.75
C ASP A 81 8.79 20.29 -9.02
N PRO A 82 7.75 20.77 -9.74
CA PRO A 82 6.58 21.38 -9.12
C PRO A 82 5.86 20.45 -8.15
N PHE A 83 5.91 19.12 -8.38
CA PHE A 83 5.32 18.11 -7.51
C PHE A 83 5.96 18.18 -6.10
N VAL A 84 7.27 18.15 -6.01
CA VAL A 84 8.00 18.26 -4.74
C VAL A 84 7.74 19.62 -4.07
N GLU A 85 7.67 20.70 -4.83
CA GLU A 85 7.31 22.02 -4.29
C GLU A 85 5.91 22.03 -3.65
N LEU A 86 4.93 21.34 -4.27
CA LEU A 86 3.59 21.20 -3.71
C LEU A 86 3.58 20.31 -2.47
N VAL A 87 4.26 19.15 -2.48
CA VAL A 87 4.34 18.28 -1.30
C VAL A 87 4.93 19.04 -0.10
N LYS A 88 5.94 19.87 -0.32
CA LYS A 88 6.55 20.71 0.74
C LYS A 88 5.63 21.82 1.25
N GLY A 89 4.72 22.32 0.42
CA GLY A 89 4.05 23.61 0.68
C GLY A 89 2.54 23.62 0.49
N SER A 90 1.85 22.48 0.50
CA SER A 90 0.39 22.41 0.44
C SER A 90 -0.22 21.65 1.63
N LEU A 91 -1.52 21.87 1.86
CA LEU A 91 -2.33 21.09 2.82
C LEU A 91 -3.00 19.91 2.11
N ASN A 92 -2.29 19.27 1.19
CA ASN A 92 -2.81 18.14 0.46
C ASN A 92 -3.14 16.97 1.41
N THR A 93 -4.23 16.30 1.15
CA THR A 93 -4.58 15.02 1.77
C THR A 93 -4.23 13.85 0.85
N PHE A 94 -3.98 14.13 -0.42
CA PHE A 94 -3.46 13.21 -1.41
C PHE A 94 -2.84 13.99 -2.58
N LEU A 95 -1.68 13.52 -3.01
CA LEU A 95 -0.93 14.06 -4.15
C LEU A 95 -0.13 12.94 -4.77
N ASN A 96 -0.47 12.54 -5.99
CA ASN A 96 0.20 11.45 -6.70
C ASN A 96 -0.09 11.51 -8.22
N ALA A 97 0.52 10.59 -8.97
CA ALA A 97 0.12 10.19 -10.31
C ALA A 97 0.11 8.66 -10.36
N MET A 98 -0.63 8.08 -11.30
CA MET A 98 -0.86 6.63 -11.36
C MET A 98 -0.96 6.17 -12.80
N THR A 99 -0.08 5.26 -13.20
CA THR A 99 -0.14 4.57 -14.49
C THR A 99 -0.74 3.18 -14.33
N TYR A 100 -1.78 2.91 -15.08
CA TYR A 100 -2.43 1.63 -15.23
C TYR A 100 -2.23 1.09 -16.66
N PRO A 101 -2.58 -0.15 -16.95
CA PRO A 101 -2.38 -0.72 -18.29
C PRO A 101 -3.10 0.02 -19.42
N ASP A 102 -4.16 0.76 -19.13
CA ASP A 102 -5.01 1.42 -20.11
C ASP A 102 -5.32 2.90 -19.83
N LYS A 103 -4.83 3.42 -18.70
CA LYS A 103 -5.06 4.80 -18.26
C LYS A 103 -3.90 5.35 -17.46
N THR A 104 -3.74 6.67 -17.51
CA THR A 104 -2.84 7.40 -16.60
C THR A 104 -3.64 8.51 -15.92
N VAL A 105 -3.59 8.59 -14.59
CA VAL A 105 -4.45 9.45 -13.77
C VAL A 105 -3.60 10.36 -12.87
N TYR A 106 -3.97 11.61 -12.77
CA TYR A 106 -3.29 12.65 -12.00
C TYR A 106 -4.22 13.19 -10.91
N PRO A 107 -4.31 12.53 -9.75
CA PRO A 107 -5.20 12.90 -8.66
C PRO A 107 -4.57 13.85 -7.65
N VAL A 108 -5.39 14.77 -7.14
CA VAL A 108 -5.07 15.61 -5.98
C VAL A 108 -6.26 15.69 -5.04
N ALA A 109 -6.00 15.85 -3.74
CA ALA A 109 -7.04 16.08 -2.76
C ALA A 109 -6.60 17.08 -1.68
N SER A 110 -7.54 17.89 -1.19
CA SER A 110 -7.34 18.80 -0.08
C SER A 110 -8.67 19.18 0.60
N CYS A 111 -8.65 19.36 1.92
CA CYS A 111 -9.76 19.92 2.67
C CYS A 111 -9.85 21.46 2.54
N ASN A 112 -8.75 22.13 2.19
CA ASN A 112 -8.70 23.57 2.00
C ASN A 112 -9.04 23.94 0.56
N ASP A 113 -10.06 24.78 0.34
CA ASP A 113 -10.55 25.09 -1.02
C ASP A 113 -9.53 25.89 -1.86
N LYS A 114 -8.77 26.78 -1.23
CA LYS A 114 -7.72 27.55 -1.92
C LYS A 114 -6.55 26.66 -2.31
N ASP A 115 -6.15 25.76 -1.44
CA ASP A 115 -5.11 24.76 -1.69
C ASP A 115 -5.54 23.80 -2.80
N PHE A 116 -6.77 23.30 -2.72
CA PHE A 116 -7.36 22.46 -3.75
C PHE A 116 -7.33 23.11 -5.14
N GLN A 117 -7.68 24.41 -5.22
CA GLN A 117 -7.59 25.18 -6.46
C GLN A 117 -6.14 25.30 -6.97
N ASN A 118 -5.19 25.52 -6.09
CA ASN A 118 -3.77 25.59 -6.44
C ASN A 118 -3.26 24.24 -7.00
N LEU A 119 -3.56 23.14 -6.31
CA LEU A 119 -3.19 21.78 -6.73
C LEU A 119 -3.78 21.44 -8.11
N MET A 120 -5.06 21.71 -8.31
CA MET A 120 -5.74 21.48 -9.58
C MET A 120 -5.09 22.30 -10.71
N HIS A 121 -4.73 23.56 -10.47
CA HIS A 121 -4.08 24.43 -11.45
C HIS A 121 -2.71 23.87 -11.89
N VAL A 122 -1.85 23.54 -10.93
CA VAL A 122 -0.51 23.02 -11.23
C VAL A 122 -0.59 21.70 -12.02
N TYR A 123 -1.50 20.81 -11.65
CA TYR A 123 -1.66 19.52 -12.34
C TYR A 123 -2.21 19.67 -13.77
N LEU A 124 -3.15 20.57 -13.98
CA LEU A 124 -3.67 20.86 -15.31
C LEU A 124 -2.58 21.46 -16.22
N ASP A 125 -1.75 22.38 -15.72
CA ASP A 125 -0.66 22.94 -16.50
C ASP A 125 0.42 21.90 -16.82
N ALA A 126 0.72 21.03 -15.84
CA ALA A 126 1.67 19.94 -16.01
C ALA A 126 1.28 18.99 -17.14
N VAL A 127 0.04 18.50 -17.17
CA VAL A 127 -0.40 17.51 -18.17
C VAL A 127 -0.61 18.10 -19.57
N PHE A 128 -1.02 19.39 -19.68
CA PHE A 128 -1.28 20.01 -20.98
C PHE A 128 -0.09 20.75 -21.57
N TYR A 129 0.79 21.28 -20.73
CA TYR A 129 1.91 22.12 -21.17
C TYR A 129 3.26 21.76 -20.49
N PRO A 130 3.64 20.47 -20.44
CA PRO A 130 4.86 20.05 -19.77
C PRO A 130 6.13 20.55 -20.47
N ASN A 131 7.19 20.74 -19.71
CA ASN A 131 8.49 21.18 -20.21
C ASN A 131 9.29 20.08 -20.95
N ILE A 132 8.75 18.89 -21.08
CA ILE A 132 9.38 17.76 -21.79
C ILE A 132 9.77 18.09 -23.23
N TYR A 133 9.09 19.03 -23.88
CA TYR A 133 9.41 19.50 -25.25
C TYR A 133 10.59 20.46 -25.32
N LYS A 134 10.99 21.03 -24.18
CA LYS A 134 12.08 22.03 -24.12
C LYS A 134 13.35 21.46 -23.55
N ASN A 135 13.25 20.38 -22.76
CA ASN A 135 14.39 19.82 -22.04
C ASN A 135 14.38 18.29 -22.06
N GLU A 136 15.26 17.71 -22.88
CA GLU A 136 15.44 16.25 -22.96
C GLU A 136 15.97 15.64 -21.65
N SER A 137 16.65 16.42 -20.78
CA SER A 137 17.17 15.91 -19.51
C SER A 137 16.08 15.37 -18.59
N ILE A 138 14.83 15.85 -18.70
CA ILE A 138 13.68 15.32 -17.97
C ILE A 138 13.45 13.85 -18.33
N PHE A 139 13.39 13.55 -19.64
CA PHE A 139 13.25 12.17 -20.12
C PHE A 139 14.43 11.28 -19.69
N ARG A 140 15.66 11.83 -19.73
CA ARG A 140 16.88 11.10 -19.35
C ARG A 140 16.93 10.82 -17.85
N GLN A 141 16.43 11.71 -17.02
CA GLN A 141 16.35 11.53 -15.57
C GLN A 141 15.27 10.52 -15.18
N GLU A 142 14.05 10.76 -15.63
CA GLU A 142 12.89 9.95 -15.19
C GLU A 142 12.81 8.60 -15.92
N GLY A 143 13.15 8.55 -17.19
CA GLY A 143 13.09 7.32 -17.99
C GLY A 143 14.36 6.49 -17.89
N TRP A 144 15.29 6.76 -18.81
CA TRP A 144 16.57 6.04 -18.87
C TRP A 144 17.65 6.86 -19.57
N HIS A 145 18.92 6.58 -19.23
CA HIS A 145 20.10 7.12 -19.89
C HIS A 145 21.27 6.17 -19.77
N TYR A 146 22.28 6.36 -20.64
CA TYR A 146 23.57 5.74 -20.45
C TYR A 146 24.41 6.57 -19.47
N GLU A 147 24.98 5.89 -18.47
CA GLU A 147 25.93 6.46 -17.51
C GLU A 147 27.35 6.08 -17.94
N LEU A 148 28.18 7.09 -18.25
CA LEU A 148 29.59 6.93 -18.65
C LEU A 148 30.35 8.21 -18.35
N GLU A 149 31.25 8.21 -17.37
CA GLU A 149 32.09 9.36 -17.02
C GLU A 149 33.43 9.34 -17.76
N GLY A 150 34.08 8.18 -17.86
CA GLY A 150 35.38 7.99 -18.46
C GLY A 150 35.48 6.88 -19.50
N ASP A 151 36.51 6.92 -20.35
CA ASP A 151 36.68 5.94 -21.44
C ASP A 151 36.93 4.52 -20.95
N GLU A 152 37.53 4.36 -19.76
CA GLU A 152 37.86 3.06 -19.16
C GLU A 152 36.73 2.48 -18.32
N GLU A 153 35.67 3.29 -18.03
CA GLU A 153 34.56 2.86 -17.21
C GLU A 153 33.57 1.97 -17.98
N GLU A 154 32.85 1.15 -17.27
CA GLU A 154 31.75 0.34 -17.82
C GLU A 154 30.56 1.25 -18.21
N LEU A 155 30.01 1.02 -19.39
CA LEU A 155 28.74 1.64 -19.78
C LEU A 155 27.60 1.01 -18.96
N LYS A 156 26.78 1.84 -18.31
CA LYS A 156 25.62 1.39 -17.53
C LYS A 156 24.34 2.05 -18.03
N VAL A 157 23.21 1.43 -17.72
CA VAL A 157 21.88 2.04 -17.88
C VAL A 157 21.38 2.46 -16.51
N ASN A 158 20.88 3.69 -16.41
CA ASN A 158 20.32 4.28 -15.19
C ASN A 158 19.06 5.09 -15.53
N GLY A 159 18.23 5.40 -14.55
CA GLY A 159 17.00 6.20 -14.65
C GLY A 159 16.03 5.85 -13.56
N VAL A 160 15.15 6.79 -13.18
CA VAL A 160 14.22 6.58 -12.03
C VAL A 160 13.26 5.43 -12.32
N VAL A 161 12.50 5.50 -13.42
CA VAL A 161 11.54 4.44 -13.80
C VAL A 161 12.27 3.13 -14.13
N TYR A 162 13.42 3.18 -14.80
CA TYR A 162 14.22 2.00 -15.09
C TYR A 162 14.59 1.23 -13.80
N ASN A 163 15.07 1.93 -12.77
CA ASN A 163 15.45 1.32 -11.49
C ASN A 163 14.24 0.85 -10.69
N GLU A 164 13.14 1.62 -10.74
CA GLU A 164 11.88 1.23 -10.11
C GLU A 164 11.39 -0.11 -10.66
N MET A 165 11.38 -0.24 -11.97
CA MET A 165 10.90 -1.45 -12.64
C MET A 165 11.83 -2.65 -12.40
N LYS A 166 13.14 -2.45 -12.28
CA LYS A 166 14.05 -3.50 -11.78
C LYS A 166 13.64 -4.01 -10.40
N GLY A 167 13.24 -3.10 -9.52
CA GLY A 167 12.72 -3.46 -8.21
C GLY A 167 11.40 -4.22 -8.27
N ALA A 168 10.48 -3.79 -9.12
CA ALA A 168 9.20 -4.46 -9.32
C ALA A 168 9.35 -5.88 -9.90
N PHE A 169 10.25 -6.07 -10.86
CA PHE A 169 10.56 -7.39 -11.42
C PHE A 169 11.35 -8.31 -10.48
N SER A 170 11.75 -7.82 -9.31
CA SER A 170 12.35 -8.65 -8.26
C SER A 170 11.32 -9.36 -7.38
N SER A 171 10.03 -9.00 -7.48
CA SER A 171 8.93 -9.61 -6.72
C SER A 171 8.27 -10.70 -7.56
N PRO A 172 8.30 -11.98 -7.14
CA PRO A 172 7.62 -13.06 -7.85
C PRO A 172 6.10 -12.85 -7.97
N ASP A 173 5.47 -12.31 -6.93
CA ASP A 173 4.04 -12.02 -6.95
C ASP A 173 3.69 -10.95 -8.00
N ASP A 174 4.48 -9.86 -8.09
CA ASP A 174 4.31 -8.82 -9.12
C ASP A 174 4.54 -9.36 -10.54
N VAL A 175 5.54 -10.23 -10.72
CA VAL A 175 5.79 -10.89 -12.00
C VAL A 175 4.63 -11.80 -12.39
N LEU A 176 4.07 -12.55 -11.43
CA LEU A 176 2.93 -13.43 -11.67
C LEU A 176 1.70 -12.65 -12.17
N GLU A 177 1.33 -11.57 -11.50
CA GLU A 177 0.17 -10.76 -11.89
C GLU A 177 0.30 -10.20 -13.30
N ARG A 178 1.50 -9.73 -13.69
CA ARG A 178 1.79 -9.26 -15.04
C ARG A 178 1.67 -10.36 -16.07
N GLU A 179 2.29 -11.51 -15.83
CA GLU A 179 2.24 -12.65 -16.76
C GLU A 179 0.81 -13.20 -16.88
N ILE A 180 -0.01 -13.16 -15.81
CA ILE A 180 -1.43 -13.53 -15.88
C ILE A 180 -2.14 -12.61 -16.87
N MET A 181 -2.04 -11.31 -16.70
CA MET A 181 -2.73 -10.32 -17.54
C MET A 181 -2.24 -10.42 -19.01
N ASN A 182 -0.92 -10.46 -19.20
CA ASN A 182 -0.32 -10.60 -20.54
C ASN A 182 -0.73 -11.91 -21.24
N SER A 183 -0.87 -13.00 -20.49
CA SER A 183 -1.29 -14.30 -21.01
C SER A 183 -2.74 -14.36 -21.44
N LEU A 184 -3.62 -13.61 -20.78
CA LEU A 184 -5.04 -13.55 -21.10
C LEU A 184 -5.35 -12.56 -22.23
N TYR A 185 -4.54 -11.51 -22.42
CA TYR A 185 -4.84 -10.41 -23.36
C TYR A 185 -3.65 -10.05 -24.28
N PRO A 186 -3.00 -11.02 -24.95
CA PRO A 186 -1.71 -10.83 -25.64
C PRO A 186 -1.75 -9.85 -26.82
N HIS A 187 -2.93 -9.56 -27.40
CA HIS A 187 -3.06 -8.70 -28.58
C HIS A 187 -3.67 -7.32 -28.26
N THR A 188 -3.85 -7.00 -26.98
CA THR A 188 -4.39 -5.72 -26.52
C THR A 188 -3.31 -4.94 -25.76
N THR A 189 -3.67 -3.75 -25.23
CA THR A 189 -2.77 -2.98 -24.35
C THR A 189 -2.36 -3.76 -23.09
N TYR A 190 -3.16 -4.72 -22.65
CA TYR A 190 -2.87 -5.57 -21.49
C TYR A 190 -1.83 -6.67 -21.77
N GLY A 191 -1.47 -6.88 -23.02
CA GLY A 191 -0.36 -7.77 -23.45
C GLY A 191 1.01 -7.11 -23.34
N CYS A 192 1.07 -5.83 -22.93
CA CYS A 192 2.29 -5.06 -22.73
C CYS A 192 2.48 -4.73 -21.25
N GLU A 193 3.71 -4.58 -20.79
CA GLU A 193 4.04 -4.04 -19.49
C GLU A 193 3.98 -2.51 -19.52
N SER A 194 2.91 -1.91 -19.03
CA SER A 194 2.72 -0.45 -19.06
C SER A 194 3.72 0.32 -18.19
N GLY A 195 4.18 -0.30 -17.11
CA GLY A 195 5.23 0.25 -16.25
C GLY A 195 6.61 0.23 -16.90
N GLY A 196 6.81 -0.67 -17.85
CA GLY A 196 8.05 -0.89 -18.59
C GLY A 196 8.83 -2.12 -18.13
N ASP A 197 9.26 -2.93 -19.11
CA ASP A 197 10.18 -4.03 -18.86
C ASP A 197 11.62 -3.49 -18.88
N PRO A 198 12.43 -3.70 -17.81
CA PRO A 198 13.81 -3.20 -17.76
C PRO A 198 14.70 -3.64 -18.95
N GLU A 199 14.42 -4.76 -19.60
CA GLU A 199 15.14 -5.18 -20.81
C GLU A 199 14.74 -4.38 -22.06
N VAL A 200 13.51 -3.80 -22.07
CA VAL A 200 12.89 -3.10 -23.20
C VAL A 200 12.90 -1.58 -23.04
N ILE A 201 12.80 -1.05 -21.80
CA ILE A 201 12.84 0.40 -21.52
C ILE A 201 13.95 1.13 -22.30
N PRO A 202 15.21 0.61 -22.42
CA PRO A 202 16.28 1.31 -23.16
C PRO A 202 16.07 1.38 -24.68
N GLU A 203 15.01 0.80 -25.21
CA GLU A 203 14.65 0.92 -26.63
C GLU A 203 13.82 2.18 -26.91
N LEU A 204 13.19 2.78 -25.88
CA LEU A 204 12.38 3.99 -26.02
C LEU A 204 13.22 5.18 -26.41
N THR A 205 12.88 5.79 -27.54
CA THR A 205 13.50 7.04 -28.00
C THR A 205 12.76 8.27 -27.46
N TYR A 206 13.47 9.38 -27.39
CA TYR A 206 12.88 10.65 -26.95
C TYR A 206 11.75 11.13 -27.88
N GLU A 207 11.84 10.88 -29.20
CA GLU A 207 10.79 11.28 -30.15
C GLU A 207 9.52 10.44 -29.95
N GLU A 208 9.62 9.12 -29.77
CA GLU A 208 8.47 8.23 -29.48
C GLU A 208 7.80 8.63 -28.17
N PHE A 209 8.57 8.99 -27.14
CA PHE A 209 8.08 9.52 -25.89
C PHE A 209 7.28 10.82 -26.10
N LEU A 210 7.78 11.78 -26.87
CA LEU A 210 7.05 13.01 -27.20
C LEU A 210 5.80 12.75 -28.03
N ASP A 211 5.85 11.80 -28.98
CA ASP A 211 4.71 11.46 -29.84
C ASP A 211 3.59 10.82 -29.03
N PHE A 212 3.91 10.04 -28.00
CA PHE A 212 2.91 9.47 -27.10
C PHE A 212 2.15 10.56 -26.34
N HIS A 213 2.86 11.57 -25.82
CA HIS A 213 2.20 12.73 -25.20
C HIS A 213 1.33 13.48 -26.20
N ARG A 214 1.83 13.82 -27.40
CA ARG A 214 1.07 14.52 -28.46
C ARG A 214 -0.23 13.79 -28.81
N LYS A 215 -0.18 12.45 -28.81
CA LYS A 215 -1.32 11.60 -29.17
C LYS A 215 -2.37 11.54 -28.06
N PHE A 216 -1.96 11.25 -26.85
CA PHE A 216 -2.90 10.85 -25.77
C PHE A 216 -3.27 11.99 -24.81
N TYR A 217 -2.40 12.99 -24.60
CA TYR A 217 -2.63 14.06 -23.63
C TYR A 217 -3.35 15.27 -24.25
N HIS A 218 -4.57 15.01 -24.70
CA HIS A 218 -5.43 15.99 -25.34
C HIS A 218 -6.78 16.04 -24.62
N PRO A 219 -7.42 17.24 -24.45
CA PRO A 219 -8.72 17.32 -23.76
C PRO A 219 -9.80 16.38 -24.31
N SER A 220 -9.83 16.12 -25.62
CA SER A 220 -10.80 15.17 -26.22
C SER A 220 -10.60 13.72 -25.75
N ASN A 221 -9.43 13.37 -25.17
CA ASN A 221 -9.12 12.06 -24.60
C ASN A 221 -9.17 12.07 -23.06
N SER A 222 -9.48 13.22 -22.44
CA SER A 222 -9.44 13.36 -20.99
C SER A 222 -10.75 12.96 -20.31
N TYR A 223 -10.60 12.54 -19.05
CA TYR A 223 -11.63 12.24 -18.06
C TYR A 223 -11.38 13.13 -16.85
N ILE A 224 -12.23 14.10 -16.62
CA ILE A 224 -12.12 15.08 -15.54
C ILE A 224 -13.14 14.73 -14.46
N TYR A 225 -12.69 14.58 -13.23
CA TYR A 225 -13.50 14.21 -12.09
C TYR A 225 -13.35 15.22 -10.95
N LEU A 226 -14.48 15.61 -10.36
CA LEU A 226 -14.54 16.48 -9.19
C LEU A 226 -15.48 15.86 -8.14
N TYR A 227 -15.03 15.78 -6.90
CA TYR A 227 -15.77 15.21 -5.78
C TYR A 227 -15.69 16.10 -4.55
N GLY A 228 -16.80 16.21 -3.81
CA GLY A 228 -16.84 16.79 -2.49
C GLY A 228 -17.62 18.10 -2.38
N ASN A 229 -17.43 18.79 -1.25
CA ASN A 229 -18.08 20.08 -0.94
C ASN A 229 -17.31 21.25 -1.56
N MET A 230 -17.72 21.67 -2.76
CA MET A 230 -17.13 22.81 -3.47
C MET A 230 -18.14 23.48 -4.40
N ASP A 231 -17.83 24.70 -4.87
CA ASP A 231 -18.54 25.31 -6.00
C ASP A 231 -18.07 24.67 -7.33
N MET A 232 -18.77 23.61 -7.75
CA MET A 232 -18.50 22.89 -8.99
C MET A 232 -18.48 23.77 -10.22
N ALA A 233 -19.36 24.80 -10.27
CA ALA A 233 -19.44 25.69 -11.41
C ALA A 233 -18.23 26.64 -11.49
N GLU A 234 -17.69 27.07 -10.36
CA GLU A 234 -16.47 27.86 -10.30
C GLU A 234 -15.29 27.04 -10.82
N LYS A 235 -15.13 25.78 -10.36
CA LYS A 235 -14.04 24.91 -10.79
C LYS A 235 -14.11 24.60 -12.30
N LEU A 236 -15.30 24.31 -12.81
CA LEU A 236 -15.50 24.08 -14.26
C LEU A 236 -15.24 25.34 -15.11
N THR A 237 -15.60 26.52 -14.61
CA THR A 237 -15.29 27.78 -15.28
C THR A 237 -13.78 27.98 -15.37
N PHE A 238 -13.07 27.74 -14.28
CA PHE A 238 -11.60 27.81 -14.25
C PHE A 238 -10.96 26.85 -15.25
N ILE A 239 -11.40 25.60 -15.27
CA ILE A 239 -10.86 24.55 -16.18
C ILE A 239 -11.10 24.96 -17.65
N ASP A 240 -12.28 25.50 -17.98
CA ASP A 240 -12.59 25.98 -19.33
C ASP A 240 -11.70 27.17 -19.72
N GLU A 241 -11.72 28.24 -18.93
CA GLU A 241 -11.08 29.53 -19.28
C GLU A 241 -9.55 29.40 -19.38
N HIS A 242 -8.92 28.61 -18.52
CA HIS A 242 -7.47 28.47 -18.47
C HIS A 242 -6.92 27.37 -19.38
N TYR A 243 -7.71 26.32 -19.65
CA TYR A 243 -7.19 25.13 -20.35
C TYR A 243 -8.03 24.71 -21.55
N LEU A 244 -9.30 24.31 -21.35
CA LEU A 244 -10.06 23.64 -22.41
C LEU A 244 -10.39 24.56 -23.59
N SER A 245 -10.65 25.83 -23.34
CA SER A 245 -10.98 26.81 -24.39
C SER A 245 -9.85 27.02 -25.42
N ALA A 246 -8.60 26.68 -25.08
CA ALA A 246 -7.46 26.78 -25.98
C ALA A 246 -7.41 25.67 -27.05
N TYR A 247 -8.18 24.60 -26.88
CA TYR A 247 -8.17 23.43 -27.78
C TYR A 247 -9.44 23.33 -28.59
N ASP A 248 -9.33 22.68 -29.76
CA ASP A 248 -10.45 22.23 -30.55
C ASP A 248 -10.66 20.73 -30.38
N ALA A 249 -11.81 20.19 -30.81
CA ALA A 249 -12.06 18.76 -30.73
C ALA A 249 -11.12 17.98 -31.66
N LEU A 250 -10.53 16.89 -31.13
CA LEU A 250 -9.64 15.97 -31.85
C LEU A 250 -10.16 14.53 -31.70
N LYS A 251 -10.15 13.77 -32.79
CA LYS A 251 -10.38 12.33 -32.67
C LYS A 251 -9.09 11.64 -32.26
N VAL A 252 -9.06 11.10 -31.07
CA VAL A 252 -7.92 10.33 -30.53
C VAL A 252 -8.24 8.84 -30.65
N ASP A 253 -7.31 8.10 -31.27
CA ASP A 253 -7.38 6.63 -31.36
C ASP A 253 -6.75 6.04 -30.08
N SER A 254 -7.57 5.86 -29.05
CA SER A 254 -7.22 5.39 -27.73
C SER A 254 -8.18 4.32 -27.20
N GLU A 255 -9.05 3.78 -28.05
CA GLU A 255 -10.03 2.78 -27.64
C GLU A 255 -9.35 1.50 -27.12
N VAL A 256 -9.82 1.00 -25.99
CA VAL A 256 -9.35 -0.26 -25.40
C VAL A 256 -10.09 -1.40 -26.07
N THR A 257 -9.38 -2.22 -26.82
CA THR A 257 -9.94 -3.35 -27.55
C THR A 257 -10.10 -4.57 -26.67
N GLU A 258 -11.09 -5.39 -26.97
CA GLU A 258 -11.28 -6.68 -26.31
C GLU A 258 -10.40 -7.76 -26.98
N GLU A 259 -9.87 -8.64 -26.15
CA GLU A 259 -9.20 -9.88 -26.62
C GLU A 259 -10.26 -10.90 -27.00
N PRO A 260 -10.22 -11.49 -28.20
CA PRO A 260 -11.11 -12.58 -28.55
C PRO A 260 -10.85 -13.83 -27.71
N ALA A 261 -11.93 -14.59 -27.43
CA ALA A 261 -11.78 -15.87 -26.73
C ALA A 261 -10.85 -16.81 -27.48
N PHE A 262 -10.04 -17.54 -26.72
CA PHE A 262 -9.05 -18.46 -27.29
C PHE A 262 -9.68 -19.74 -27.84
N ASP A 263 -9.09 -20.31 -28.88
CA ASP A 263 -9.44 -21.66 -29.34
C ASP A 263 -8.96 -22.75 -28.36
N LYS A 264 -7.86 -22.49 -27.66
CA LYS A 264 -7.26 -23.35 -26.62
C LYS A 264 -6.68 -22.52 -25.51
N PRO A 265 -6.67 -23.04 -24.26
CA PRO A 265 -6.01 -22.37 -23.14
C PRO A 265 -4.56 -22.04 -23.44
N GLY A 266 -4.13 -20.82 -23.05
CA GLY A 266 -2.74 -20.42 -23.08
C GLY A 266 -1.92 -21.14 -22.00
N ARG A 267 -0.59 -21.28 -22.22
CA ARG A 267 0.33 -21.79 -21.20
C ARG A 267 1.67 -21.05 -21.30
N ILE A 268 2.06 -20.42 -20.19
CA ILE A 268 3.32 -19.68 -20.06
C ILE A 268 4.12 -20.27 -18.90
N VAL A 269 5.43 -20.42 -19.10
CA VAL A 269 6.40 -20.77 -18.08
C VAL A 269 7.46 -19.69 -18.05
N ARG A 270 7.71 -19.13 -16.87
CA ARG A 270 8.70 -18.08 -16.66
C ARG A 270 9.65 -18.49 -15.53
N ASP A 271 10.95 -18.33 -15.74
CA ASP A 271 11.95 -18.49 -14.68
C ASP A 271 11.86 -17.31 -13.71
N CYS A 272 11.98 -17.58 -12.41
CA CYS A 272 11.96 -16.60 -11.34
C CYS A 272 13.19 -16.77 -10.45
N PRO A 273 13.92 -15.70 -10.08
CA PRO A 273 15.10 -15.83 -9.25
C PRO A 273 14.74 -16.22 -7.81
N ILE A 274 15.55 -17.10 -7.24
CA ILE A 274 15.54 -17.45 -5.82
C ILE A 274 16.90 -17.24 -5.19
N GLY A 275 16.95 -17.06 -3.86
CA GLY A 275 18.16 -16.84 -3.08
C GLY A 275 18.95 -18.12 -2.81
N GLU A 276 20.25 -17.96 -2.47
CA GLU A 276 21.06 -19.07 -1.99
C GLU A 276 20.46 -19.65 -0.69
N GLY A 277 20.10 -20.94 -0.71
CA GLY A 277 19.51 -21.63 0.44
C GLY A 277 18.00 -21.82 0.38
N GLU A 278 17.31 -21.21 -0.58
CA GLU A 278 15.90 -21.49 -0.89
C GLU A 278 15.78 -22.79 -1.71
N ASP A 279 14.64 -23.46 -1.57
CA ASP A 279 14.38 -24.75 -2.22
C ASP A 279 13.89 -24.55 -3.66
N GLU A 280 14.63 -25.02 -4.65
CA GLU A 280 14.22 -25.01 -6.05
C GLU A 280 12.99 -25.87 -6.35
N GLU A 281 12.72 -26.92 -5.56
CA GLU A 281 11.62 -27.83 -5.81
C GLU A 281 10.29 -27.30 -5.28
N GLU A 282 10.29 -26.50 -4.19
CA GLU A 282 9.08 -26.09 -3.48
C GLU A 282 8.75 -24.58 -3.56
N ASN A 283 9.37 -23.83 -4.47
CA ASN A 283 9.11 -22.37 -4.64
C ASN A 283 8.41 -22.04 -5.97
N THR A 284 7.75 -23.01 -6.58
CA THR A 284 6.97 -22.81 -7.81
C THR A 284 5.64 -22.13 -7.50
N TYR A 285 5.20 -21.25 -8.41
CA TYR A 285 3.83 -20.71 -8.44
C TYR A 285 3.09 -21.34 -9.62
N LEU A 286 1.91 -21.87 -9.37
CA LEU A 286 0.99 -22.35 -10.38
C LEU A 286 -0.26 -21.47 -10.38
N SER A 287 -0.67 -20.95 -11.53
CA SER A 287 -1.93 -20.23 -11.63
C SER A 287 -2.77 -20.71 -12.81
N GLN A 288 -4.09 -20.76 -12.58
CA GLN A 288 -5.10 -20.96 -13.61
C GLN A 288 -5.98 -19.72 -13.70
N ASN A 289 -6.06 -19.11 -14.86
CA ASN A 289 -6.57 -17.78 -15.07
C ASN A 289 -7.72 -17.82 -16.07
N PHE A 290 -8.78 -17.05 -15.80
CA PHE A 290 -10.01 -17.05 -16.58
C PHE A 290 -10.44 -15.61 -16.86
N CYS A 291 -10.68 -15.27 -18.13
CA CYS A 291 -11.41 -14.05 -18.46
C CYS A 291 -12.89 -14.24 -18.09
N VAL A 292 -13.43 -13.44 -17.19
CA VAL A 292 -14.76 -13.66 -16.60
C VAL A 292 -15.80 -12.60 -16.96
N GLY A 293 -15.56 -11.85 -18.01
CA GLY A 293 -16.57 -11.00 -18.60
C GLY A 293 -16.12 -9.54 -18.80
N ASP A 294 -17.10 -8.65 -18.81
CA ASP A 294 -16.96 -7.25 -19.17
C ASP A 294 -17.22 -6.36 -17.93
N SER A 295 -16.34 -5.42 -17.68
CA SER A 295 -16.50 -4.44 -16.59
C SER A 295 -17.75 -3.56 -16.73
N LEU A 296 -18.38 -3.51 -17.88
CA LEU A 296 -19.64 -2.78 -18.09
C LEU A 296 -20.88 -3.51 -17.52
N ASP A 297 -20.75 -4.75 -17.02
CA ASP A 297 -21.80 -5.44 -16.30
C ASP A 297 -21.67 -5.21 -14.78
N PRO A 298 -22.47 -4.31 -14.14
CA PRO A 298 -22.32 -3.96 -12.73
C PRO A 298 -22.64 -5.13 -11.79
N LYS A 299 -23.50 -6.08 -12.21
CA LYS A 299 -23.80 -7.27 -11.41
C LYS A 299 -22.64 -8.26 -11.44
N LEU A 300 -22.03 -8.45 -12.60
CA LEU A 300 -20.86 -9.30 -12.76
C LEU A 300 -19.65 -8.75 -11.99
N TYR A 301 -19.47 -7.42 -12.02
CA TYR A 301 -18.43 -6.70 -11.28
C TYR A 301 -18.43 -7.01 -9.77
N ILE A 302 -19.60 -7.13 -9.16
CA ILE A 302 -19.77 -7.45 -7.73
C ILE A 302 -19.81 -8.95 -7.48
N VAL A 303 -20.50 -9.71 -8.30
CA VAL A 303 -20.77 -11.12 -8.00
C VAL A 303 -19.51 -11.98 -7.98
N PHE A 304 -18.50 -11.66 -8.82
CA PHE A 304 -17.24 -12.38 -8.78
C PHE A 304 -16.40 -12.09 -7.52
N GLN A 305 -16.59 -10.94 -6.86
CA GLN A 305 -16.02 -10.72 -5.52
C GLN A 305 -16.62 -11.69 -4.49
N ILE A 306 -17.93 -11.93 -4.59
CA ILE A 306 -18.63 -12.88 -3.71
C ILE A 306 -18.24 -14.32 -4.04
N LEU A 307 -18.13 -14.65 -5.33
CA LEU A 307 -17.63 -15.97 -5.77
C LEU A 307 -16.19 -16.21 -5.34
N ASP A 308 -15.32 -15.20 -5.44
CA ASP A 308 -13.96 -15.27 -4.92
C ASP A 308 -13.94 -15.64 -3.45
N TYR A 309 -14.74 -14.96 -2.64
CA TYR A 309 -14.91 -15.28 -1.22
C TYR A 309 -15.35 -16.73 -1.00
N ALA A 310 -16.41 -17.16 -1.67
CA ALA A 310 -17.02 -18.46 -1.45
C ALA A 310 -16.23 -19.63 -2.06
N LEU A 311 -15.42 -19.38 -3.11
CA LEU A 311 -14.60 -20.40 -3.78
C LEU A 311 -13.24 -20.60 -3.12
N CYS A 312 -12.53 -19.51 -2.80
CA CYS A 312 -11.12 -19.59 -2.53
C CYS A 312 -10.63 -18.67 -1.40
N SER A 313 -11.04 -17.41 -1.31
CA SER A 313 -10.38 -16.45 -0.41
C SER A 313 -10.77 -16.63 1.07
N ALA A 314 -11.96 -17.14 1.38
CA ALA A 314 -12.36 -17.41 2.76
C ALA A 314 -11.63 -18.65 3.33
N PRO A 315 -11.23 -18.66 4.61
CA PRO A 315 -10.75 -19.87 5.29
C PRO A 315 -11.78 -21.01 5.19
N GLY A 316 -11.33 -22.21 4.77
CA GLY A 316 -12.19 -23.36 4.56
C GLY A 316 -13.01 -23.34 3.26
N ALA A 317 -12.79 -22.34 2.40
CA ALA A 317 -13.39 -22.32 1.06
C ALA A 317 -13.01 -23.57 0.25
N PRO A 318 -13.97 -24.17 -0.49
CA PRO A 318 -13.83 -25.52 -1.03
C PRO A 318 -12.64 -25.69 -1.97
N LEU A 319 -12.32 -24.72 -2.80
CA LEU A 319 -11.22 -24.80 -3.74
C LEU A 319 -9.87 -24.69 -3.03
N LYS A 320 -9.71 -23.68 -2.15
CA LYS A 320 -8.51 -23.54 -1.31
C LYS A 320 -8.27 -24.82 -0.50
N GLN A 321 -9.28 -25.32 0.19
CA GLN A 321 -9.13 -26.48 1.05
C GLN A 321 -8.77 -27.75 0.25
N ALA A 322 -9.39 -27.97 -0.90
CA ALA A 322 -9.10 -29.14 -1.72
C ALA A 322 -7.65 -29.16 -2.23
N LEU A 323 -7.10 -28.00 -2.62
CA LEU A 323 -5.71 -27.87 -3.06
C LEU A 323 -4.73 -28.08 -1.90
N VAL A 324 -4.97 -27.46 -0.76
CA VAL A 324 -4.12 -27.60 0.45
C VAL A 324 -4.15 -29.07 0.95
N ASP A 325 -5.31 -29.72 0.99
CA ASP A 325 -5.46 -31.13 1.41
C ASP A 325 -4.66 -32.11 0.52
N ARG A 326 -4.48 -31.77 -0.75
CA ARG A 326 -3.66 -32.54 -1.71
C ARG A 326 -2.16 -32.16 -1.67
N GLY A 327 -1.78 -31.21 -0.81
CA GLY A 327 -0.41 -30.70 -0.76
C GLY A 327 -0.03 -29.92 -2.01
N ILE A 328 -0.98 -29.26 -2.63
CA ILE A 328 -0.77 -28.40 -3.79
C ILE A 328 -0.74 -26.95 -3.30
N GLY A 329 0.46 -26.47 -3.03
CA GLY A 329 0.70 -25.12 -2.47
C GLY A 329 0.57 -25.08 -0.94
N LYS A 330 1.48 -24.31 -0.33
CA LYS A 330 1.44 -24.00 1.11
C LYS A 330 0.57 -22.76 1.36
N ASP A 331 0.49 -21.85 0.41
CA ASP A 331 -0.49 -20.78 0.33
C ASP A 331 -1.30 -20.91 -0.97
N VAL A 332 -2.62 -20.89 -0.85
CA VAL A 332 -3.55 -20.92 -1.98
C VAL A 332 -4.46 -19.72 -1.86
N TYR A 333 -4.54 -18.93 -2.91
CA TYR A 333 -5.34 -17.71 -2.96
C TYR A 333 -5.93 -17.50 -4.36
N SER A 334 -6.78 -16.52 -4.49
CA SER A 334 -7.39 -16.10 -5.75
C SER A 334 -7.18 -14.61 -5.98
N ILE A 335 -7.23 -14.22 -7.25
CA ILE A 335 -7.16 -12.84 -7.69
C ILE A 335 -8.42 -12.59 -8.52
N TYR A 336 -9.14 -11.52 -8.23
CA TYR A 336 -10.18 -10.99 -9.09
C TYR A 336 -9.86 -9.55 -9.48
N GLU A 337 -9.50 -9.36 -10.74
CA GLU A 337 -9.23 -8.03 -11.32
C GLU A 337 -10.44 -7.57 -12.12
N ASN A 338 -11.06 -6.47 -11.68
CA ASN A 338 -12.25 -5.89 -12.30
C ASN A 338 -12.10 -4.43 -12.71
N GLY A 339 -10.91 -3.83 -12.55
CA GLY A 339 -10.57 -2.46 -12.94
C GLY A 339 -10.09 -2.31 -14.39
N ILE A 340 -10.24 -3.36 -15.21
CA ILE A 340 -9.86 -3.41 -16.62
C ILE A 340 -11.06 -3.77 -17.51
N ARG A 341 -10.93 -3.61 -18.83
CA ARG A 341 -12.03 -3.81 -19.78
C ARG A 341 -12.66 -5.19 -19.69
N GLN A 342 -11.87 -6.24 -19.70
CA GLN A 342 -12.31 -7.63 -19.53
C GLN A 342 -11.74 -8.13 -18.21
N SER A 343 -12.62 -8.30 -17.22
CA SER A 343 -12.23 -8.78 -15.89
C SER A 343 -11.67 -10.20 -15.94
N TYR A 344 -10.77 -10.53 -15.04
CA TYR A 344 -10.29 -11.90 -14.89
C TYR A 344 -10.33 -12.40 -13.45
N PHE A 345 -10.44 -13.71 -13.34
CA PHE A 345 -10.35 -14.46 -12.07
C PHE A 345 -9.23 -15.47 -12.17
N SER A 346 -8.40 -15.56 -11.15
CA SER A 346 -7.27 -16.47 -11.08
C SER A 346 -7.27 -17.27 -9.80
N VAL A 347 -6.88 -18.53 -9.88
CA VAL A 347 -6.57 -19.39 -8.74
C VAL A 347 -5.06 -19.60 -8.73
N VAL A 348 -4.43 -19.34 -7.60
CA VAL A 348 -2.97 -19.42 -7.43
C VAL A 348 -2.62 -20.40 -6.32
N ALA A 349 -1.72 -21.32 -6.60
CA ALA A 349 -1.05 -22.15 -5.61
C ALA A 349 0.42 -21.77 -5.57
N LYS A 350 0.90 -21.35 -4.40
CA LYS A 350 2.24 -20.88 -4.13
C LYS A 350 2.99 -21.87 -3.25
N ASP A 351 4.33 -21.88 -3.34
CA ASP A 351 5.19 -22.78 -2.61
C ASP A 351 4.84 -24.26 -2.89
N THR A 352 4.83 -24.61 -4.17
CA THR A 352 4.54 -25.94 -4.73
C THR A 352 5.64 -26.34 -5.72
N SER A 353 5.43 -27.41 -6.48
CA SER A 353 6.36 -27.87 -7.51
C SER A 353 5.72 -27.92 -8.90
N VAL A 354 6.55 -27.85 -9.96
CA VAL A 354 6.10 -27.91 -11.37
C VAL A 354 5.38 -29.23 -11.66
N GLU A 355 5.81 -30.33 -11.03
CA GLU A 355 5.22 -31.65 -11.21
C GLU A 355 3.74 -31.71 -10.77
N LYS A 356 3.33 -30.79 -9.91
CA LYS A 356 1.95 -30.67 -9.43
C LYS A 356 0.99 -29.97 -10.40
N GLU A 357 1.48 -29.44 -11.55
CA GLU A 357 0.64 -28.71 -12.52
C GLU A 357 -0.61 -29.48 -12.91
N GLN A 358 -0.45 -30.74 -13.34
CA GLN A 358 -1.59 -31.53 -13.81
C GLN A 358 -2.59 -31.85 -12.69
N GLU A 359 -2.09 -32.12 -11.49
CA GLU A 359 -2.93 -32.37 -10.31
C GLU A 359 -3.66 -31.09 -9.89
N PHE A 360 -3.00 -29.94 -9.93
CA PHE A 360 -3.56 -28.60 -9.67
C PHE A 360 -4.75 -28.31 -10.58
N LEU A 361 -4.59 -28.51 -11.88
CA LEU A 361 -5.65 -28.28 -12.88
C LEU A 361 -6.81 -29.25 -12.69
N GLN A 362 -6.50 -30.53 -12.44
CA GLN A 362 -7.53 -31.56 -12.21
C GLN A 362 -8.34 -31.29 -10.94
N VAL A 363 -7.70 -30.99 -9.81
CA VAL A 363 -8.40 -30.70 -8.54
C VAL A 363 -9.26 -29.45 -8.68
N THR A 364 -8.76 -28.41 -9.37
CA THR A 364 -9.54 -27.20 -9.61
C THR A 364 -10.80 -27.53 -10.42
N GLU A 365 -10.69 -28.28 -11.50
CA GLU A 365 -11.81 -28.68 -12.35
C GLU A 365 -12.82 -29.56 -11.56
N GLU A 366 -12.35 -30.58 -10.82
CA GLU A 366 -13.20 -31.45 -9.97
C GLU A 366 -14.03 -30.67 -8.96
N VAL A 367 -13.43 -29.67 -8.30
CA VAL A 367 -14.13 -28.83 -7.32
C VAL A 367 -15.16 -27.92 -8.00
N LEU A 368 -14.78 -27.29 -9.11
CA LEU A 368 -15.69 -26.41 -9.85
C LEU A 368 -16.89 -27.21 -10.42
N GLU A 369 -16.66 -28.41 -10.99
CA GLU A 369 -17.72 -29.31 -11.47
C GLU A 369 -18.68 -29.73 -10.32
N LYS A 370 -18.10 -30.05 -9.15
CA LYS A 370 -18.88 -30.39 -7.97
C LYS A 370 -19.77 -29.24 -7.52
N LEU A 371 -19.22 -28.03 -7.43
CA LEU A 371 -19.99 -26.85 -7.01
C LEU A 371 -21.05 -26.46 -8.03
N ALA A 372 -20.76 -26.56 -9.32
CA ALA A 372 -21.75 -26.31 -10.37
C ALA A 372 -22.93 -27.32 -10.32
N ALA A 373 -22.68 -28.60 -9.92
CA ALA A 373 -23.65 -29.63 -9.86
C ALA A 373 -24.42 -29.74 -8.52
N GLU A 374 -23.75 -29.57 -7.41
CA GLU A 374 -24.29 -29.78 -6.06
C GLU A 374 -24.68 -28.48 -5.35
N GLY A 375 -24.18 -27.31 -5.82
CA GLY A 375 -24.42 -25.99 -5.24
C GLY A 375 -23.39 -25.57 -4.20
N PHE A 376 -23.48 -24.29 -3.84
CA PHE A 376 -22.67 -23.67 -2.79
C PHE A 376 -23.33 -23.82 -1.41
N ASP A 377 -22.51 -23.69 -0.36
CA ASP A 377 -23.05 -23.43 0.97
C ASP A 377 -23.73 -22.04 0.99
N GLU A 378 -25.02 -22.02 1.29
CA GLU A 378 -25.84 -20.81 1.39
C GLU A 378 -25.26 -19.80 2.39
N LYS A 379 -24.72 -20.28 3.52
CA LYS A 379 -24.10 -19.42 4.54
C LYS A 379 -22.85 -18.73 4.01
N ALA A 380 -22.01 -19.44 3.27
CA ALA A 380 -20.80 -18.88 2.69
C ALA A 380 -21.13 -17.77 1.67
N LEU A 381 -22.12 -17.99 0.80
CA LEU A 381 -22.58 -16.93 -0.12
C LEU A 381 -23.14 -15.72 0.61
N LEU A 382 -23.99 -15.93 1.64
CA LEU A 382 -24.56 -14.85 2.44
C LEU A 382 -23.47 -14.08 3.23
N ALA A 383 -22.47 -14.79 3.74
CA ALA A 383 -21.32 -14.18 4.43
C ALA A 383 -20.50 -13.33 3.47
N GLY A 384 -20.23 -13.81 2.26
CA GLY A 384 -19.56 -13.04 1.21
C GLY A 384 -20.34 -11.79 0.80
N ILE A 385 -21.67 -11.92 0.61
CA ILE A 385 -22.54 -10.78 0.32
C ILE A 385 -22.48 -9.74 1.45
N ASN A 386 -22.62 -10.18 2.72
CA ASN A 386 -22.54 -9.26 3.87
C ASN A 386 -21.18 -8.57 3.98
N TYR A 387 -20.10 -9.33 3.79
CA TYR A 387 -18.73 -8.82 3.87
C TYR A 387 -18.49 -7.68 2.87
N TYR A 388 -18.87 -7.87 1.60
CA TYR A 388 -18.70 -6.86 0.56
C TYR A 388 -19.70 -5.72 0.71
N GLU A 389 -20.99 -6.00 1.02
CA GLU A 389 -21.98 -4.95 1.26
C GLU A 389 -21.54 -4.04 2.42
N PHE A 390 -20.99 -4.61 3.51
CA PHE A 390 -20.46 -3.83 4.61
C PHE A 390 -19.32 -2.90 4.15
N LYS A 391 -18.36 -3.42 3.38
CA LYS A 391 -17.26 -2.63 2.81
C LYS A 391 -17.76 -1.47 1.95
N TYR A 392 -18.72 -1.73 1.06
CA TYR A 392 -19.28 -0.69 0.20
C TYR A 392 -20.01 0.39 0.99
N ARG A 393 -20.77 0.03 2.01
CA ARG A 393 -21.52 0.98 2.85
C ARG A 393 -20.64 1.78 3.80
N GLU A 394 -19.64 1.15 4.40
CA GLU A 394 -18.69 1.82 5.29
C GLU A 394 -17.77 2.75 4.50
N ALA A 395 -17.34 2.32 3.32
CA ALA A 395 -16.42 3.03 2.44
C ALA A 395 -15.16 3.54 3.19
N ASP A 396 -14.59 2.65 4.00
CA ASP A 396 -13.31 2.88 4.67
C ASP A 396 -12.17 2.38 3.77
N PHE A 397 -11.43 3.32 3.21
CA PHE A 397 -10.30 3.06 2.31
C PHE A 397 -8.94 3.36 2.98
N GLY A 398 -8.88 3.33 4.31
CA GLY A 398 -7.67 3.59 5.07
C GLY A 398 -7.16 5.02 4.89
N SER A 399 -5.93 5.16 4.36
CA SER A 399 -5.29 6.46 4.12
C SER A 399 -5.73 7.15 2.82
N TYR A 400 -6.44 6.45 1.93
CA TYR A 400 -6.89 7.03 0.66
C TYR A 400 -8.16 7.87 0.85
N PRO A 401 -8.23 9.08 0.24
CA PRO A 401 -9.47 9.86 0.22
C PRO A 401 -10.63 9.06 -0.39
N LYS A 402 -11.77 9.04 0.29
CA LYS A 402 -12.96 8.32 -0.18
C LYS A 402 -13.38 8.74 -1.59
N GLY A 403 -13.35 10.05 -1.87
CA GLY A 403 -13.67 10.59 -3.19
C GLY A 403 -12.73 10.11 -4.29
N LEU A 404 -11.46 9.88 -3.99
CA LEU A 404 -10.51 9.29 -4.94
C LEU A 404 -10.89 7.85 -5.29
N MET A 405 -11.20 7.03 -4.29
CA MET A 405 -11.55 5.63 -4.52
C MET A 405 -12.85 5.50 -5.33
N TYR A 406 -13.85 6.32 -5.05
CA TYR A 406 -15.03 6.40 -5.92
C TYR A 406 -14.68 6.87 -7.33
N GLY A 407 -13.78 7.85 -7.46
CA GLY A 407 -13.32 8.33 -8.77
C GLY A 407 -12.62 7.25 -9.60
N LEU A 408 -11.83 6.39 -8.98
CA LEU A 408 -11.19 5.25 -9.66
C LEU A 408 -12.23 4.21 -10.08
N GLN A 409 -13.21 3.87 -9.22
CA GLN A 409 -14.32 3.00 -9.57
C GLN A 409 -15.19 3.57 -10.71
N VAL A 410 -15.34 4.88 -10.78
CA VAL A 410 -16.00 5.56 -11.91
C VAL A 410 -15.26 5.27 -13.22
N LEU A 411 -13.92 5.24 -13.22
CA LEU A 411 -13.12 4.93 -14.41
C LEU A 411 -13.27 3.48 -14.88
N ASP A 412 -13.55 2.53 -14.00
CA ASP A 412 -13.68 1.09 -14.34
C ASP A 412 -14.81 0.79 -15.34
N SER A 413 -15.72 1.73 -15.55
CA SER A 413 -16.74 1.67 -16.60
C SER A 413 -16.68 2.85 -17.57
N TRP A 414 -16.42 4.05 -17.06
CA TRP A 414 -16.42 5.28 -17.85
C TRP A 414 -15.37 5.29 -18.95
N LEU A 415 -14.24 4.64 -18.70
CA LEU A 415 -13.16 4.52 -19.67
C LEU A 415 -13.61 3.76 -20.94
N TYR A 416 -14.60 2.90 -20.85
CA TYR A 416 -15.06 2.01 -21.91
C TYR A 416 -16.42 2.39 -22.50
N ASP A 417 -17.28 3.06 -21.72
CA ASP A 417 -18.54 3.68 -22.22
C ASP A 417 -18.75 5.07 -21.58
N ASP A 418 -18.69 6.10 -22.41
CA ASP A 418 -18.85 7.51 -22.01
C ASP A 418 -20.18 7.80 -21.26
N ARG A 419 -21.17 6.90 -21.35
CA ARG A 419 -22.53 7.07 -20.78
C ARG A 419 -22.68 6.42 -19.40
N LEU A 420 -21.72 5.60 -18.96
CA LEU A 420 -21.87 4.71 -17.81
C LEU A 420 -20.82 4.95 -16.68
N PRO A 421 -20.55 6.23 -16.28
CA PRO A 421 -19.52 6.49 -15.28
C PRO A 421 -19.88 6.00 -13.87
N PHE A 422 -21.16 5.91 -13.51
CA PHE A 422 -21.55 5.76 -12.11
C PHE A 422 -22.07 4.37 -11.74
N ILE A 423 -22.00 3.39 -12.65
CA ILE A 423 -22.63 2.07 -12.44
C ILE A 423 -21.98 1.26 -11.30
N HIS A 424 -20.73 1.50 -10.95
CA HIS A 424 -20.01 0.75 -9.92
C HIS A 424 -20.08 1.38 -8.52
N ILE A 425 -20.48 2.66 -8.44
CA ILE A 425 -20.70 3.32 -7.14
C ILE A 425 -22.15 3.24 -6.65
N GLU A 426 -23.02 2.53 -7.41
CA GLU A 426 -24.39 2.17 -7.07
C GLU A 426 -24.47 0.65 -6.88
N ALA A 427 -24.30 0.17 -5.66
CA ALA A 427 -24.15 -1.25 -5.37
C ALA A 427 -25.27 -1.86 -4.52
N ASN A 428 -26.02 -1.06 -3.73
CA ASN A 428 -26.99 -1.54 -2.76
C ASN A 428 -28.08 -2.41 -3.36
N ASP A 429 -28.64 -2.00 -4.51
CA ASP A 429 -29.68 -2.78 -5.19
C ASP A 429 -29.13 -4.10 -5.73
N THR A 430 -27.88 -4.10 -6.20
CA THR A 430 -27.19 -5.31 -6.66
C THR A 430 -27.01 -6.31 -5.51
N PHE A 431 -26.57 -5.86 -4.33
CA PHE A 431 -26.48 -6.74 -3.15
C PHE A 431 -27.84 -7.30 -2.72
N ALA A 432 -28.88 -6.46 -2.74
CA ALA A 432 -30.25 -6.89 -2.42
C ALA A 432 -30.78 -7.93 -3.43
N GLU A 433 -30.42 -7.80 -4.70
CA GLU A 433 -30.74 -8.79 -5.73
C GLU A 433 -29.95 -10.10 -5.52
N LEU A 434 -28.63 -10.03 -5.33
CA LEU A 434 -27.79 -11.20 -5.12
C LEU A 434 -28.22 -12.04 -3.92
N ARG A 435 -28.74 -11.42 -2.84
CA ARG A 435 -29.35 -12.17 -1.71
C ARG A 435 -30.50 -13.05 -2.13
N LYS A 436 -31.30 -12.64 -3.11
CA LYS A 436 -32.44 -13.45 -3.62
C LYS A 436 -31.95 -14.58 -4.51
N GLU A 437 -30.81 -14.39 -5.14
CA GLU A 437 -30.22 -15.36 -6.07
C GLU A 437 -29.47 -16.51 -5.37
N VAL A 438 -29.20 -16.44 -4.07
CA VAL A 438 -28.49 -17.50 -3.31
C VAL A 438 -29.09 -18.89 -3.48
N LYS A 439 -30.40 -18.98 -3.72
CA LYS A 439 -31.13 -20.27 -3.87
C LYS A 439 -31.60 -20.53 -5.30
N SER A 440 -31.24 -19.71 -6.26
CA SER A 440 -31.77 -19.79 -7.62
C SER A 440 -30.96 -20.67 -8.58
N GLY A 441 -29.75 -21.09 -8.20
CA GLY A 441 -28.77 -21.71 -9.10
C GLY A 441 -27.99 -20.70 -9.93
N TYR A 442 -28.09 -19.42 -9.60
CA TYR A 442 -27.41 -18.34 -10.32
C TYR A 442 -25.87 -18.42 -10.18
N PHE A 443 -25.37 -18.63 -8.96
CA PHE A 443 -23.94 -18.72 -8.69
C PHE A 443 -23.31 -19.94 -9.35
N GLU A 444 -24.01 -21.08 -9.32
CA GLU A 444 -23.63 -22.32 -10.01
C GLU A 444 -23.56 -22.11 -11.53
N GLY A 445 -24.53 -21.40 -12.09
CA GLY A 445 -24.56 -21.04 -13.49
C GLY A 445 -23.39 -20.17 -13.94
N LEU A 446 -22.90 -19.28 -13.06
CA LEU A 446 -21.72 -18.46 -13.32
C LEU A 446 -20.44 -19.31 -13.34
N VAL A 447 -20.29 -20.25 -12.40
CA VAL A 447 -19.16 -21.20 -12.38
C VAL A 447 -19.15 -22.03 -13.67
N GLN A 448 -20.32 -22.57 -14.06
CA GLN A 448 -20.43 -23.33 -15.31
C GLN A 448 -20.00 -22.49 -16.53
N LYS A 449 -20.56 -21.27 -16.66
CA LYS A 449 -20.36 -20.41 -17.82
C LYS A 449 -18.94 -19.87 -17.94
N TYR A 450 -18.42 -19.31 -16.82
CA TYR A 450 -17.20 -18.50 -16.86
C TYR A 450 -15.93 -19.23 -16.44
N LEU A 451 -16.04 -20.38 -15.75
CA LEU A 451 -14.88 -21.14 -15.30
C LEU A 451 -14.79 -22.50 -16.01
N LEU A 452 -15.86 -23.26 -16.15
CA LEU A 452 -15.86 -24.60 -16.76
C LEU A 452 -15.93 -24.55 -18.30
N ASP A 453 -16.95 -23.87 -18.84
CA ASP A 453 -17.20 -23.83 -20.31
C ASP A 453 -16.33 -22.77 -21.02
N ASN A 454 -15.55 -22.01 -20.28
CA ASN A 454 -14.77 -20.90 -20.80
C ASN A 454 -13.45 -21.37 -21.43
N THR A 455 -13.23 -21.03 -22.71
CA THR A 455 -11.97 -21.31 -23.43
C THR A 455 -10.97 -20.15 -23.33
N HIS A 456 -11.41 -18.94 -22.93
CA HIS A 456 -10.55 -17.78 -22.72
C HIS A 456 -9.87 -17.89 -21.36
N ARG A 457 -8.92 -18.79 -21.26
CA ARG A 457 -8.17 -19.09 -20.04
C ARG A 457 -6.70 -19.37 -20.33
N SER A 458 -5.86 -19.22 -19.32
CA SER A 458 -4.44 -19.50 -19.38
C SER A 458 -3.94 -20.20 -18.12
N VAL A 459 -2.77 -20.81 -18.24
CA VAL A 459 -1.98 -21.33 -17.12
C VAL A 459 -0.65 -20.60 -17.12
N VAL A 460 -0.28 -19.99 -15.98
CA VAL A 460 1.02 -19.35 -15.80
C VAL A 460 1.77 -20.08 -14.69
N ILE A 461 3.03 -20.38 -14.95
CA ILE A 461 3.93 -21.07 -14.04
C ILE A 461 5.16 -20.20 -13.84
N LEU A 462 5.42 -19.80 -12.60
CA LEU A 462 6.71 -19.23 -12.24
C LEU A 462 7.58 -20.34 -11.66
N GLN A 463 8.68 -20.61 -12.34
CA GLN A 463 9.60 -21.69 -11.98
C GLN A 463 10.83 -21.10 -11.29
N PRO A 464 11.15 -21.54 -10.05
CA PRO A 464 12.34 -21.06 -9.36
C PRO A 464 13.61 -21.46 -10.09
N LYS A 465 14.60 -20.56 -10.13
CA LYS A 465 15.89 -20.82 -10.76
C LYS A 465 17.00 -20.16 -9.96
N LEU A 466 17.85 -20.96 -9.35
CA LEU A 466 19.04 -20.50 -8.65
C LEU A 466 20.06 -19.89 -9.64
N GLY A 467 20.67 -18.77 -9.26
CA GLY A 467 21.68 -18.09 -10.08
C GLY A 467 21.13 -17.31 -11.28
N LEU A 468 19.78 -17.19 -11.41
CA LEU A 468 19.16 -16.45 -12.51
C LEU A 468 19.55 -14.96 -12.48
N LEU A 469 19.63 -14.38 -11.29
CA LEU A 469 19.99 -12.97 -11.13
C LEU A 469 21.41 -12.69 -11.63
N GLU A 470 22.37 -13.52 -11.22
CA GLU A 470 23.77 -13.43 -11.66
C GLU A 470 23.89 -13.62 -13.19
N GLU A 471 23.10 -14.53 -13.74
CA GLU A 471 23.02 -14.74 -15.19
C GLU A 471 22.49 -13.50 -15.89
N GLN A 472 21.44 -12.88 -15.38
CA GLN A 472 20.85 -11.64 -15.93
C GLN A 472 21.82 -10.46 -15.80
N GLU A 473 22.46 -10.27 -14.65
CA GLU A 473 23.47 -9.21 -14.47
C GLU A 473 24.65 -9.39 -15.42
N GLN A 474 25.13 -10.61 -15.59
CA GLN A 474 26.23 -10.92 -16.50
C GLN A 474 25.83 -10.65 -17.97
N LYS A 475 24.65 -11.08 -18.39
CA LYS A 475 24.11 -10.77 -19.73
C LYS A 475 24.00 -9.26 -19.96
N GLN A 476 23.53 -8.53 -18.96
CA GLN A 476 23.43 -7.07 -19.06
C GLN A 476 24.79 -6.40 -19.20
N ARG A 477 25.79 -6.83 -18.41
CA ARG A 477 27.18 -6.33 -18.56
C ARG A 477 27.75 -6.63 -19.94
N GLU A 478 27.58 -7.85 -20.44
CA GLU A 478 28.03 -8.26 -21.77
C GLU A 478 27.33 -7.47 -22.88
N LYS A 479 25.98 -7.25 -22.76
CA LYS A 479 25.21 -6.41 -23.69
C LYS A 479 25.77 -4.98 -23.70
N MET A 480 26.02 -4.39 -22.53
CA MET A 480 26.55 -3.03 -22.43
C MET A 480 27.99 -2.93 -22.96
N ALA A 481 28.83 -3.92 -22.71
CA ALA A 481 30.17 -3.97 -23.27
C ALA A 481 30.15 -4.05 -24.81
N GLN A 482 29.24 -4.86 -25.40
CA GLN A 482 29.02 -4.94 -26.83
C GLN A 482 28.50 -3.62 -27.41
N VAL A 483 27.51 -3.00 -26.76
CA VAL A 483 26.98 -1.68 -27.16
C VAL A 483 28.11 -0.65 -27.17
N LYS A 484 28.90 -0.56 -26.10
CA LYS A 484 30.04 0.36 -26.01
C LYS A 484 31.07 0.10 -27.10
N ALA A 485 31.43 -1.16 -27.37
CA ALA A 485 32.40 -1.55 -28.39
C ALA A 485 31.92 -1.27 -29.83
N ALA A 486 30.62 -1.23 -30.06
CA ALA A 486 30.02 -0.92 -31.36
C ALA A 486 29.89 0.60 -31.61
N MET A 487 29.99 1.44 -30.60
CA MET A 487 29.89 2.90 -30.73
C MET A 487 31.15 3.46 -31.40
N SER A 488 30.97 4.42 -32.30
CA SER A 488 32.03 5.26 -32.82
C SER A 488 32.57 6.21 -31.72
N PRO A 489 33.79 6.77 -31.88
CA PRO A 489 34.30 7.78 -30.96
C PRO A 489 33.36 8.99 -30.80
N GLU A 490 32.67 9.38 -31.89
CA GLU A 490 31.68 10.46 -31.86
C GLU A 490 30.43 10.11 -31.03
N GLU A 491 29.94 8.88 -31.12
CA GLU A 491 28.80 8.38 -30.34
C GLU A 491 29.17 8.25 -28.86
N LEU A 492 30.34 7.76 -28.51
CA LEU A 492 30.84 7.71 -27.15
C LEU A 492 30.94 9.11 -26.53
N GLU A 493 31.46 10.09 -27.28
CA GLU A 493 31.53 11.47 -26.81
C GLU A 493 30.13 12.08 -26.66
N ALA A 494 29.17 11.73 -27.52
CA ALA A 494 27.79 12.19 -27.39
C ALA A 494 27.13 11.60 -26.13
N VAL A 495 27.39 10.34 -25.78
CA VAL A 495 26.90 9.73 -24.51
C VAL A 495 27.45 10.47 -23.29
N LYS A 496 28.77 10.71 -23.26
CA LYS A 496 29.39 11.48 -22.14
C LYS A 496 28.83 12.89 -22.03
N GLU A 497 28.68 13.59 -23.18
CA GLU A 497 28.10 14.91 -23.20
C GLU A 497 26.63 14.94 -22.71
N THR A 498 25.85 13.93 -23.08
CA THR A 498 24.47 13.78 -22.60
C THR A 498 24.45 13.56 -21.09
N PHE A 499 25.29 12.68 -20.57
CA PHE A 499 25.40 12.41 -19.14
C PHE A 499 25.91 13.65 -18.37
N ARG A 500 26.90 14.36 -18.91
CA ARG A 500 27.37 15.63 -18.33
C ARG A 500 26.27 16.69 -18.25
N LYS A 501 25.45 16.85 -19.30
CA LYS A 501 24.32 17.80 -19.33
C LYS A 501 23.25 17.41 -18.32
N LEU A 502 23.01 16.10 -18.17
CA LEU A 502 22.07 15.61 -17.17
C LEU A 502 22.55 15.94 -15.75
N ASN A 503 23.81 15.70 -15.43
CA ASN A 503 24.40 16.07 -14.14
C ASN A 503 24.30 17.57 -13.87
N GLU A 504 24.63 18.41 -14.88
CA GLU A 504 24.50 19.87 -14.78
C GLU A 504 23.05 20.30 -14.55
N PHE A 505 22.09 19.64 -15.21
CA PHE A 505 20.66 19.88 -14.98
C PHE A 505 20.25 19.50 -13.56
N GLN A 506 20.67 18.34 -13.05
CA GLN A 506 20.36 17.88 -11.71
C GLN A 506 20.99 18.76 -10.60
N GLU A 507 22.18 19.29 -10.85
CA GLU A 507 22.91 20.15 -9.90
C GLU A 507 22.48 21.62 -9.94
N SER A 508 21.86 22.07 -11.03
CA SER A 508 21.41 23.47 -11.15
C SER A 508 20.31 23.76 -10.10
N GLU A 509 20.26 24.99 -9.62
CA GLU A 509 19.17 25.48 -8.77
C GLU A 509 18.07 26.11 -9.63
N ASP A 510 16.81 26.01 -9.20
CA ASP A 510 15.73 26.71 -9.85
C ASP A 510 15.83 28.23 -9.60
N ALA A 511 15.46 29.02 -10.59
CA ALA A 511 15.44 30.47 -10.45
C ALA A 511 14.40 30.89 -9.40
N LYS A 512 14.75 31.86 -8.55
CA LYS A 512 13.83 32.31 -7.49
C LYS A 512 12.50 32.80 -8.04
N GLU A 513 12.54 33.50 -9.17
CA GLU A 513 11.36 34.02 -9.87
C GLU A 513 10.44 32.88 -10.36
N ASP A 514 10.99 31.69 -10.64
CA ASP A 514 10.20 30.52 -11.06
C ASP A 514 9.61 29.78 -9.84
N LEU A 515 10.37 29.65 -8.75
CA LEU A 515 9.86 29.14 -7.48
C LEU A 515 8.71 30.01 -6.91
N GLU A 516 8.78 31.34 -7.10
CA GLU A 516 7.72 32.26 -6.66
C GLU A 516 6.41 32.10 -7.45
N LYS A 517 6.41 31.47 -8.62
CA LYS A 517 5.20 31.17 -9.40
C LYS A 517 4.38 30.04 -8.78
N ILE A 518 5.02 29.11 -8.07
CA ILE A 518 4.28 28.03 -7.37
C ILE A 518 3.37 28.69 -6.32
N PRO A 519 2.05 28.42 -6.40
CA PRO A 519 1.13 29.02 -5.45
C PRO A 519 1.33 28.44 -4.04
N LEU A 520 1.37 29.31 -3.04
CA LEU A 520 1.63 28.94 -1.65
C LEU A 520 0.52 29.51 -0.75
N LEU A 521 0.10 28.71 0.22
CA LEU A 521 -0.74 29.19 1.32
C LEU A 521 0.06 30.12 2.25
N LYS A 522 -0.64 30.85 3.09
CA LYS A 522 -0.04 31.69 4.14
C LYS A 522 -0.13 30.96 5.48
N ARG A 523 0.73 31.35 6.44
CA ARG A 523 0.68 30.78 7.80
C ARG A 523 -0.68 30.99 8.48
N GLU A 524 -1.40 32.09 8.14
CA GLU A 524 -2.73 32.37 8.66
C GLU A 524 -3.83 31.43 8.13
N ASP A 525 -3.56 30.75 7.01
CA ASP A 525 -4.49 29.77 6.42
C ASP A 525 -4.49 28.43 7.21
N MET A 526 -3.54 28.22 8.13
CA MET A 526 -3.40 27.01 8.93
C MET A 526 -4.12 27.14 10.27
N LYS A 527 -4.67 26.02 10.76
CA LYS A 527 -5.26 25.92 12.11
C LYS A 527 -4.17 26.04 13.17
N LYS A 528 -4.43 26.81 14.22
CA LYS A 528 -3.53 26.95 15.38
C LYS A 528 -3.69 25.81 16.39
N GLU A 529 -4.89 25.30 16.49
CA GLU A 529 -5.26 24.24 17.43
C GLU A 529 -4.77 22.88 16.94
N ALA A 530 -4.22 22.10 17.86
CA ALA A 530 -3.85 20.72 17.61
C ALA A 530 -5.07 19.82 17.42
N ASN A 531 -4.93 18.73 16.67
CA ASN A 531 -5.96 17.70 16.56
C ASN A 531 -5.92 16.81 17.81
N LEU A 532 -6.81 17.06 18.77
CA LEU A 532 -6.83 16.40 20.07
C LEU A 532 -7.49 15.01 20.01
N PRO A 533 -7.04 14.03 20.83
CA PRO A 533 -7.73 12.75 21.02
C PRO A 533 -9.10 12.95 21.68
N VAL A 534 -10.01 12.01 21.42
CA VAL A 534 -11.33 11.97 22.06
C VAL A 534 -11.36 10.78 23.00
N ASN A 535 -11.02 10.97 24.27
CA ASN A 535 -10.94 9.91 25.27
C ASN A 535 -11.84 10.22 26.46
N GLU A 536 -12.73 9.28 26.80
CA GLU A 536 -13.47 9.28 28.04
C GLU A 536 -13.28 7.95 28.76
N ALA A 537 -12.61 7.97 29.91
CA ALA A 537 -12.41 6.78 30.73
C ALA A 537 -13.66 6.50 31.58
N ARG A 538 -14.32 5.37 31.31
CA ARG A 538 -15.48 4.84 32.05
C ARG A 538 -15.15 3.46 32.59
N SER A 539 -16.13 2.78 33.16
CA SER A 539 -15.99 1.39 33.60
C SER A 539 -17.25 0.58 33.35
N ILE A 540 -17.05 -0.71 33.07
CA ILE A 540 -18.07 -1.75 33.05
C ILE A 540 -17.73 -2.68 34.23
N GLY A 541 -18.48 -2.58 35.35
CA GLY A 541 -18.04 -3.18 36.61
C GLY A 541 -16.68 -2.59 37.05
N ASP A 542 -15.68 -3.46 37.16
CA ASP A 542 -14.26 -3.09 37.44
C ASP A 542 -13.35 -3.09 36.22
N THR A 543 -13.90 -3.30 35.01
CA THR A 543 -13.17 -3.26 33.75
C THR A 543 -13.13 -1.84 33.21
N ILE A 544 -11.95 -1.38 32.80
CA ILE A 544 -11.78 -0.08 32.15
C ILE A 544 -12.47 -0.12 30.79
N LEU A 545 -13.33 0.85 30.52
CA LEU A 545 -13.88 1.18 29.22
C LEU A 545 -13.28 2.51 28.77
N LEU A 546 -12.48 2.49 27.71
CA LEU A 546 -12.08 3.70 27.02
C LEU A 546 -13.10 3.98 25.92
N TYR A 547 -13.84 5.05 26.09
CA TYR A 547 -14.94 5.43 25.19
C TYR A 547 -14.56 6.63 24.34
N HIS A 548 -14.94 6.59 23.07
CA HIS A 548 -14.74 7.64 22.09
C HIS A 548 -16.08 8.05 21.50
N ASP A 549 -16.61 9.20 21.96
CA ASP A 549 -17.90 9.72 21.48
C ASP A 549 -17.74 10.31 20.07
N LEU A 550 -18.04 9.52 19.07
CA LEU A 550 -17.97 9.89 17.66
C LEU A 550 -19.23 9.43 16.93
N PHE A 551 -19.64 10.23 15.95
CA PHE A 551 -20.72 9.82 15.05
C PHE A 551 -20.24 8.71 14.11
N THR A 552 -20.87 7.54 14.18
CA THR A 552 -20.47 6.33 13.43
C THR A 552 -21.60 5.76 12.59
N ASN A 553 -22.73 6.46 12.50
CA ASN A 553 -23.90 6.03 11.74
C ASN A 553 -24.38 4.61 12.10
N GLY A 554 -24.34 4.26 13.39
CA GLY A 554 -24.85 2.96 13.90
C GLY A 554 -23.82 1.82 13.87
N ILE A 555 -22.57 2.07 13.47
CA ILE A 555 -21.48 1.08 13.54
C ILE A 555 -20.70 1.30 14.84
N GLY A 556 -20.51 0.26 15.64
CA GLY A 556 -19.60 0.24 16.78
C GLY A 556 -18.25 -0.35 16.39
N TYR A 557 -17.17 0.35 16.68
CA TYR A 557 -15.83 -0.22 16.58
C TYR A 557 -15.39 -0.62 17.97
N LEU A 558 -15.28 -1.93 18.19
CA LEU A 558 -15.04 -2.55 19.49
C LEU A 558 -13.70 -3.24 19.51
N ARG A 559 -12.93 -3.04 20.59
CA ARG A 559 -11.71 -3.79 20.89
C ARG A 559 -11.76 -4.33 22.31
N LEU A 560 -11.52 -5.63 22.47
CA LEU A 560 -11.22 -6.24 23.76
C LEU A 560 -9.70 -6.38 23.84
N ILE A 561 -9.09 -5.58 24.70
CA ILE A 561 -7.64 -5.41 24.81
C ILE A 561 -7.15 -6.19 26.01
N PHE A 562 -6.15 -7.06 25.81
CA PHE A 562 -5.48 -7.81 26.87
C PHE A 562 -4.05 -7.35 26.97
N ARG A 563 -3.66 -6.84 28.15
CA ARG A 563 -2.28 -6.43 28.44
C ARG A 563 -1.41 -7.64 28.77
N LEU A 564 -0.21 -7.67 28.19
CA LEU A 564 0.72 -8.79 28.30
C LEU A 564 1.95 -8.46 29.15
N ASP A 565 1.78 -7.68 30.22
CA ASP A 565 2.89 -7.17 31.03
C ASP A 565 3.66 -8.27 31.81
N GLN A 566 3.11 -9.47 31.92
CA GLN A 566 3.63 -10.55 32.80
C GLN A 566 3.73 -11.89 32.07
N ILE A 567 4.17 -11.89 30.80
CA ILE A 567 4.45 -13.11 30.04
C ILE A 567 5.93 -13.46 30.18
N PRO A 568 6.28 -14.69 30.63
CA PRO A 568 7.68 -15.13 30.69
C PRO A 568 8.35 -15.18 29.32
N GLY A 569 9.65 -14.81 29.23
CA GLY A 569 10.41 -14.70 27.99
C GLY A 569 10.40 -15.95 27.11
N LYS A 570 10.37 -17.16 27.71
CA LYS A 570 10.29 -18.42 26.95
C LYS A 570 9.02 -18.57 26.10
N TYR A 571 7.93 -17.88 26.44
CA TYR A 571 6.67 -17.91 25.70
C TYR A 571 6.50 -16.71 24.75
N PHE A 572 7.32 -15.70 24.92
CA PHE A 572 7.15 -14.40 24.27
C PHE A 572 7.13 -14.49 22.73
N PRO A 573 8.06 -15.21 22.05
CA PRO A 573 8.05 -15.31 20.59
C PRO A 573 6.80 -16.01 20.02
N TYR A 574 6.10 -16.83 20.84
CA TYR A 574 4.92 -17.56 20.42
C TYR A 574 3.63 -16.73 20.45
N ILE A 575 3.66 -15.50 20.98
CA ILE A 575 2.51 -14.57 21.00
C ILE A 575 2.03 -14.28 19.58
N GLY A 576 2.96 -14.10 18.62
CA GLY A 576 2.63 -13.90 17.22
C GLY A 576 1.91 -15.11 16.58
N ILE A 577 2.31 -16.33 16.95
CA ILE A 577 1.66 -17.57 16.48
C ILE A 577 0.26 -17.68 17.07
N LEU A 578 0.10 -17.48 18.38
CA LEU A 578 -1.21 -17.49 19.03
C LEU A 578 -2.17 -16.50 18.35
N LYS A 579 -1.71 -15.25 18.14
CA LYS A 579 -2.47 -14.24 17.41
C LYS A 579 -2.91 -14.73 16.03
N GLY A 580 -2.02 -15.41 15.29
CA GLY A 580 -2.29 -15.96 13.96
C GLY A 580 -3.30 -17.11 13.95
N CYS A 581 -3.48 -17.81 15.07
CA CYS A 581 -4.40 -18.94 15.19
C CYS A 581 -5.84 -18.51 15.57
N LEU A 582 -6.00 -17.37 16.26
CA LEU A 582 -7.32 -16.95 16.78
C LEU A 582 -8.29 -16.62 15.64
N GLY A 583 -9.42 -17.33 15.61
CA GLY A 583 -10.45 -17.24 14.57
C GLY A 583 -10.21 -18.12 13.35
N LEU A 584 -9.09 -18.87 13.30
CA LEU A 584 -8.72 -19.76 12.19
C LEU A 584 -8.66 -21.25 12.60
N LEU A 585 -9.03 -21.59 13.83
CA LEU A 585 -9.13 -22.96 14.35
C LEU A 585 -10.59 -23.34 14.54
N ASN A 586 -10.87 -24.66 14.55
CA ASN A 586 -12.15 -25.17 14.99
C ASN A 586 -12.43 -24.74 16.43
N THR A 587 -13.70 -24.57 16.77
CA THR A 587 -14.17 -24.30 18.12
C THR A 587 -15.14 -25.37 18.57
N GLU A 588 -15.69 -25.27 19.79
CA GLU A 588 -16.68 -26.22 20.26
C GLU A 588 -17.93 -26.25 19.37
N ASN A 589 -18.36 -25.11 18.83
CA ASN A 589 -19.62 -24.99 18.10
C ASN A 589 -19.45 -24.83 16.59
N TYR A 590 -18.24 -24.54 16.08
CA TYR A 590 -18.00 -24.24 14.67
C TYR A 590 -16.74 -24.93 14.14
N THR A 591 -16.81 -25.39 12.90
CA THR A 591 -15.57 -25.54 12.10
C THR A 591 -14.96 -24.17 11.84
N TYR A 592 -13.67 -24.09 11.56
CA TYR A 592 -13.04 -22.78 11.31
C TYR A 592 -13.64 -22.06 10.09
N GLY A 593 -14.11 -22.80 9.07
CA GLY A 593 -14.81 -22.21 7.92
C GLY A 593 -16.17 -21.66 8.31
N ASP A 594 -16.98 -22.43 9.08
CA ASP A 594 -18.27 -21.96 9.59
C ASP A 594 -18.12 -20.79 10.54
N LEU A 595 -17.09 -20.79 11.39
CA LEU A 595 -16.76 -19.68 12.30
C LEU A 595 -16.47 -18.40 11.52
N TYR A 596 -15.63 -18.49 10.46
CA TYR A 596 -15.30 -17.36 9.63
C TYR A 596 -16.54 -16.79 8.91
N ASN A 597 -17.39 -17.67 8.38
CA ASN A 597 -18.66 -17.25 7.79
C ASN A 597 -19.58 -16.60 8.83
N GLU A 598 -19.68 -17.14 10.05
CA GLU A 598 -20.51 -16.56 11.12
C GLU A 598 -19.98 -15.17 11.53
N MET A 599 -18.65 -14.99 11.65
CA MET A 599 -18.05 -13.68 11.92
C MET A 599 -18.48 -12.66 10.86
N ASN A 600 -18.47 -12.99 9.58
CA ASN A 600 -18.87 -12.09 8.50
C ASN A 600 -20.38 -11.91 8.34
N LEU A 601 -21.19 -12.84 8.85
CA LEU A 601 -22.65 -12.69 8.93
C LEU A 601 -23.08 -11.73 10.06
N VAL A 602 -22.32 -11.68 11.15
CA VAL A 602 -22.63 -10.90 12.34
C VAL A 602 -21.96 -9.54 12.32
N THR A 603 -20.76 -9.44 11.75
CA THR A 603 -19.88 -8.26 11.85
C THR A 603 -19.38 -7.79 10.48
N GLY A 604 -18.79 -6.61 10.44
CA GLY A 604 -18.01 -6.15 9.26
C GLY A 604 -16.57 -6.67 9.23
N GLY A 605 -16.28 -7.74 9.97
CA GLY A 605 -14.98 -8.38 10.10
C GLY A 605 -14.47 -8.39 11.54
N MET A 606 -13.77 -9.45 11.91
CA MET A 606 -13.16 -9.65 13.23
C MET A 606 -11.70 -10.10 13.06
N ALA A 607 -10.79 -9.59 13.88
CA ALA A 607 -9.39 -9.94 13.84
C ALA A 607 -8.71 -9.84 15.20
N ALA A 608 -7.67 -10.66 15.41
CA ALA A 608 -6.71 -10.50 16.49
C ALA A 608 -5.49 -9.72 16.01
N VAL A 609 -5.00 -8.76 16.81
CA VAL A 609 -3.80 -7.97 16.52
C VAL A 609 -2.94 -7.82 17.78
N ASN A 610 -1.64 -7.68 17.59
CA ASN A 610 -0.71 -7.28 18.64
C ASN A 610 -0.31 -5.82 18.43
N ASN A 611 -0.20 -5.05 19.52
CA ASN A 611 0.33 -3.69 19.50
C ASN A 611 1.35 -3.49 20.61
N VAL A 612 2.38 -2.68 20.32
CA VAL A 612 3.42 -2.30 21.28
C VAL A 612 3.33 -0.78 21.49
N TYR A 613 2.93 -0.36 22.66
CA TYR A 613 2.79 1.05 23.05
C TYR A 613 3.97 1.46 23.93
N GLY A 614 4.97 2.15 23.34
CA GLY A 614 6.08 2.72 24.09
C GLY A 614 5.62 3.93 24.92
N ARG A 615 6.07 4.04 26.18
CA ARG A 615 5.75 5.18 27.03
C ARG A 615 6.59 6.40 26.66
N LEU A 616 5.94 7.55 26.45
CA LEU A 616 6.65 8.78 26.09
C LEU A 616 7.47 9.39 27.23
N GLN A 617 7.10 9.12 28.47
CA GLN A 617 7.81 9.59 29.65
C GLN A 617 9.09 8.77 29.93
N ASP A 618 9.05 7.48 29.63
CA ASP A 618 10.18 6.56 29.79
C ASP A 618 10.27 5.65 28.56
N THR A 619 11.33 5.81 27.77
CA THR A 619 11.54 5.10 26.51
C THR A 619 11.83 3.61 26.67
N ASP A 620 12.15 3.16 27.90
CA ASP A 620 12.38 1.74 28.20
C ASP A 620 11.11 1.04 28.68
N GLU A 621 10.04 1.81 29.00
CA GLU A 621 8.73 1.26 29.35
C GLU A 621 7.84 1.08 28.12
N PHE A 622 7.13 -0.04 28.08
CA PHE A 622 6.16 -0.35 27.05
C PHE A 622 4.98 -1.15 27.59
N THR A 623 3.88 -1.14 26.87
CA THR A 623 2.76 -2.06 27.06
C THR A 623 2.57 -2.85 25.77
N LEU A 624 2.75 -4.18 25.86
CA LEU A 624 2.36 -5.09 24.79
C LEU A 624 0.92 -5.52 25.00
N THR A 625 0.12 -5.55 23.93
CA THR A 625 -1.26 -6.00 23.96
C THR A 625 -1.53 -7.08 22.91
N LEU A 626 -2.50 -7.94 23.21
CA LEU A 626 -3.24 -8.71 22.23
C LEU A 626 -4.68 -8.21 22.24
N GLU A 627 -5.17 -7.82 21.09
CA GLU A 627 -6.47 -7.16 20.93
C GLU A 627 -7.36 -7.95 19.99
N LEU A 628 -8.59 -8.26 20.44
CA LEU A 628 -9.65 -8.73 19.55
C LEU A 628 -10.46 -7.53 19.10
N LYS A 629 -10.43 -7.24 17.81
CA LYS A 629 -11.12 -6.08 17.24
C LYS A 629 -12.22 -6.51 16.29
N THR A 630 -13.31 -5.75 16.26
CA THR A 630 -14.39 -5.90 15.29
C THR A 630 -15.08 -4.57 15.01
N LYS A 631 -15.80 -4.51 13.92
CA LYS A 631 -16.78 -3.47 13.59
C LYS A 631 -18.14 -4.12 13.40
N VAL A 632 -19.16 -3.57 14.04
CA VAL A 632 -20.45 -4.25 14.17
C VAL A 632 -21.58 -3.25 14.30
N PHE A 633 -22.77 -3.55 13.78
CA PHE A 633 -23.95 -2.75 14.06
C PHE A 633 -24.32 -2.84 15.54
N TYR A 634 -24.86 -1.77 16.10
CA TYR A 634 -25.13 -1.67 17.54
C TYR A 634 -26.02 -2.79 18.08
N ASP A 635 -27.02 -3.23 17.32
CA ASP A 635 -27.94 -4.32 17.68
C ASP A 635 -27.30 -5.72 17.66
N ARG A 636 -26.07 -5.84 17.11
CA ARG A 636 -25.32 -7.09 17.01
C ARG A 636 -24.08 -7.14 17.92
N ILE A 637 -23.87 -6.13 18.78
CA ILE A 637 -22.70 -6.07 19.70
C ILE A 637 -22.61 -7.32 20.58
N ALA A 638 -23.74 -7.79 21.12
CA ALA A 638 -23.75 -8.96 21.98
C ALA A 638 -23.31 -10.23 21.24
N ASP A 639 -23.80 -10.42 20.03
CA ASP A 639 -23.43 -11.56 19.18
C ASP A 639 -21.93 -11.55 18.82
N ALA A 640 -21.39 -10.37 18.55
CA ALA A 640 -19.97 -10.22 18.25
C ALA A 640 -19.08 -10.57 19.46
N ILE A 641 -19.46 -10.13 20.67
CA ILE A 641 -18.73 -10.47 21.91
C ILE A 641 -18.86 -11.97 22.21
N ASP A 642 -20.00 -12.60 21.93
CA ASP A 642 -20.19 -14.04 22.10
C ASP A 642 -19.29 -14.84 21.14
N LEU A 643 -19.12 -14.39 19.89
CA LEU A 643 -18.16 -14.98 18.94
C LEU A 643 -16.70 -14.80 19.42
N MET A 644 -16.34 -13.63 19.96
CA MET A 644 -15.02 -13.43 20.56
C MET A 644 -14.79 -14.38 21.74
N ARG A 645 -15.83 -14.62 22.57
CA ARG A 645 -15.76 -15.59 23.66
C ARG A 645 -15.55 -17.01 23.14
N GLU A 646 -16.29 -17.41 22.12
CA GLU A 646 -16.13 -18.71 21.46
C GLU A 646 -14.68 -18.91 20.99
N ILE A 647 -14.13 -17.95 20.27
CA ILE A 647 -12.74 -17.98 19.76
C ILE A 647 -11.74 -18.15 20.90
N VAL A 648 -11.87 -17.36 21.97
CA VAL A 648 -10.89 -17.36 23.05
C VAL A 648 -10.98 -18.59 23.94
N MET A 649 -12.19 -19.07 24.21
CA MET A 649 -12.42 -20.10 25.23
C MET A 649 -12.47 -21.52 24.68
N THR A 650 -12.78 -21.68 23.37
CA THR A 650 -13.08 -23.01 22.82
C THR A 650 -12.28 -23.37 21.57
N SER A 651 -11.35 -22.55 21.10
CA SER A 651 -10.46 -22.91 19.97
C SER A 651 -9.67 -24.18 20.24
N ASP A 652 -9.70 -25.10 19.28
CA ASP A 652 -9.03 -26.41 19.38
C ASP A 652 -7.60 -26.36 18.80
N PHE A 653 -6.64 -26.15 19.67
CA PHE A 653 -5.20 -26.19 19.33
C PHE A 653 -4.67 -27.61 19.13
N THR A 654 -5.45 -28.66 19.38
CA THR A 654 -5.01 -30.04 19.20
C THR A 654 -5.18 -30.53 17.75
N ASP A 655 -5.89 -29.77 16.90
CA ASP A 655 -5.88 -30.00 15.46
C ASP A 655 -4.54 -29.59 14.85
N THR A 656 -3.56 -30.50 14.98
CA THR A 656 -2.18 -30.23 14.54
C THR A 656 -2.05 -30.12 13.01
N LYS A 657 -2.97 -30.72 12.23
CA LYS A 657 -3.01 -30.54 10.78
C LYS A 657 -3.33 -29.08 10.45
N ARG A 658 -4.39 -28.55 11.04
CA ARG A 658 -4.79 -27.17 10.82
C ARG A 658 -3.73 -26.18 11.33
N LEU A 659 -3.11 -26.49 12.45
CA LEU A 659 -2.01 -25.68 13.01
C LEU A 659 -0.82 -25.61 12.05
N TYR A 660 -0.44 -26.73 11.39
CA TYR A 660 0.59 -26.76 10.36
C TYR A 660 0.21 -25.87 9.16
N GLU A 661 -1.04 -25.98 8.65
CA GLU A 661 -1.51 -25.16 7.53
C GLU A 661 -1.40 -23.67 7.85
N ILE A 662 -1.80 -23.23 9.05
CA ILE A 662 -1.70 -21.82 9.49
C ILE A 662 -0.23 -21.35 9.52
N LEU A 663 0.69 -22.19 10.01
CA LEU A 663 2.12 -21.86 10.06
C LEU A 663 2.73 -21.76 8.66
N ALA A 664 2.41 -22.69 7.76
CA ALA A 664 2.95 -22.73 6.41
C ALA A 664 2.44 -21.54 5.58
N GLU A 665 1.12 -21.28 5.63
CA GLU A 665 0.51 -20.10 5.00
C GLU A 665 1.08 -18.78 5.58
N GLY A 666 1.24 -18.70 6.91
CA GLY A 666 1.79 -17.55 7.60
C GLY A 666 3.24 -17.27 7.20
N LYS A 667 4.07 -18.30 7.07
CA LYS A 667 5.46 -18.21 6.58
C LYS A 667 5.50 -17.66 5.16
N SER A 668 4.72 -18.25 4.24
CA SER A 668 4.66 -17.84 2.84
C SER A 668 4.27 -16.36 2.69
N ARG A 669 3.21 -15.93 3.40
CA ARG A 669 2.78 -14.53 3.40
C ARG A 669 3.80 -13.57 3.99
N MET A 670 4.47 -13.97 5.08
CA MET A 670 5.56 -13.15 5.64
C MET A 670 6.71 -12.99 4.65
N GLN A 671 7.09 -14.05 3.95
CA GLN A 671 8.15 -14.00 2.94
C GLN A 671 7.80 -13.02 1.80
N ALA A 672 6.59 -13.10 1.26
CA ALA A 672 6.10 -12.15 0.27
C ALA A 672 6.11 -10.69 0.79
N GLN A 673 5.62 -10.47 2.00
CA GLN A 673 5.61 -9.15 2.63
C GLN A 673 7.03 -8.60 2.88
N MET A 674 7.96 -9.43 3.31
CA MET A 674 9.35 -9.03 3.54
C MET A 674 10.07 -8.71 2.22
N THR A 675 9.75 -9.42 1.14
CA THR A 675 10.28 -9.15 -0.20
C THR A 675 9.78 -7.82 -0.75
N SER A 676 8.48 -7.57 -0.71
CA SER A 676 7.88 -6.32 -1.22
C SER A 676 8.15 -5.11 -0.32
N GLY A 677 8.22 -5.32 1.01
CA GLY A 677 8.39 -4.30 2.04
C GLY A 677 9.78 -4.20 2.65
N GLY A 678 10.84 -4.51 1.92
CA GLY A 678 12.21 -4.58 2.44
C GLY A 678 12.69 -3.35 3.21
N HIS A 679 12.20 -2.15 2.86
CA HIS A 679 12.48 -0.91 3.60
C HIS A 679 11.89 -0.93 5.03
N SER A 680 10.69 -1.46 5.20
CA SER A 680 10.04 -1.61 6.51
C SER A 680 10.75 -2.67 7.36
N VAL A 681 11.19 -3.75 6.72
CA VAL A 681 12.01 -4.79 7.37
C VAL A 681 13.33 -4.21 7.86
N ALA A 682 14.06 -3.49 6.99
CA ALA A 682 15.33 -2.87 7.34
C ALA A 682 15.18 -1.84 8.48
N ALA A 683 14.11 -1.00 8.43
CA ALA A 683 13.85 0.00 9.47
C ALA A 683 13.45 -0.64 10.82
N GLY A 684 12.50 -1.58 10.83
CA GLY A 684 12.09 -2.31 12.03
C GLY A 684 13.26 -3.04 12.68
N ARG A 685 14.05 -3.74 11.85
CA ARG A 685 15.23 -4.46 12.30
C ARG A 685 16.31 -3.53 12.88
N ALA A 686 16.65 -2.45 12.19
CA ALA A 686 17.64 -1.48 12.68
C ALA A 686 17.20 -0.82 13.99
N MET A 687 15.93 -0.43 14.12
CA MET A 687 15.38 0.15 15.36
C MET A 687 15.44 -0.84 16.51
N SER A 688 15.24 -2.13 16.28
CA SER A 688 15.27 -3.17 17.32
C SER A 688 16.64 -3.32 18.01
N TYR A 689 17.73 -2.83 17.40
CA TYR A 689 19.05 -2.87 18.00
C TYR A 689 19.23 -1.87 19.15
N GLY A 690 18.41 -0.84 19.20
CA GLY A 690 18.53 0.24 20.17
C GLY A 690 17.26 0.58 20.93
N SER A 691 16.10 0.08 20.54
CA SER A 691 14.78 0.38 21.13
C SER A 691 14.15 -0.88 21.73
N ILE A 692 13.76 -0.85 23.00
CA ILE A 692 13.07 -1.98 23.65
C ILE A 692 11.72 -2.24 23.00
N PRO A 693 10.82 -1.24 22.77
CA PRO A 693 9.59 -1.46 22.00
C PRO A 693 9.85 -2.01 20.58
N GLY A 694 10.92 -1.55 19.93
CA GLY A 694 11.36 -2.07 18.64
C GLY A 694 11.77 -3.53 18.70
N ALA A 695 12.54 -3.93 19.73
CA ALA A 695 12.95 -5.32 19.95
C ALA A 695 11.77 -6.25 20.26
N VAL A 696 10.80 -5.76 21.05
CA VAL A 696 9.54 -6.47 21.30
C VAL A 696 8.77 -6.74 20.01
N SER A 697 8.59 -5.72 19.18
CA SER A 697 7.89 -5.86 17.89
C SER A 697 8.60 -6.86 16.99
N GLU A 698 9.92 -6.80 16.93
CA GLU A 698 10.77 -7.67 16.11
C GLU A 698 10.69 -9.14 16.54
N GLU A 699 10.64 -9.42 17.86
CA GLU A 699 10.51 -10.79 18.37
C GLU A 699 9.17 -11.46 18.06
N ILE A 700 8.08 -10.68 17.95
CA ILE A 700 6.73 -11.21 17.75
C ILE A 700 6.22 -11.11 16.31
N SER A 701 6.92 -10.38 15.43
CA SER A 701 6.46 -10.16 14.05
C SER A 701 7.57 -9.92 13.00
N GLY A 702 8.84 -9.75 13.41
CA GLY A 702 9.96 -9.47 12.51
C GLY A 702 10.77 -10.70 12.09
N ILE A 703 12.05 -10.50 11.73
CA ILE A 703 12.95 -11.55 11.25
C ILE A 703 13.10 -12.72 12.26
N PRO A 704 13.29 -12.49 13.58
CA PRO A 704 13.32 -13.58 14.54
C PRO A 704 12.05 -14.42 14.57
N PHE A 705 10.90 -13.79 14.45
CA PHE A 705 9.61 -14.47 14.38
C PHE A 705 9.47 -15.30 13.09
N TYR A 706 9.86 -14.76 11.94
CA TYR A 706 9.92 -15.51 10.68
C TYR A 706 10.79 -16.77 10.80
N ARG A 707 11.96 -16.65 11.41
CA ARG A 707 12.87 -17.80 11.66
C ARG A 707 12.26 -18.82 12.61
N LEU A 708 11.54 -18.38 13.64
CA LEU A 708 10.81 -19.28 14.53
C LEU A 708 9.79 -20.10 13.75
N ILE A 709 8.95 -19.45 12.93
CA ILE A 709 7.93 -20.14 12.12
C ILE A 709 8.59 -21.10 11.13
N THR A 710 9.66 -20.67 10.44
CA THR A 710 10.41 -21.52 9.49
C THR A 710 10.96 -22.75 10.18
N GLY A 711 11.56 -22.60 11.37
CA GLY A 711 12.08 -23.73 12.15
C GLY A 711 10.98 -24.67 12.67
N LEU A 712 9.84 -24.13 13.05
CA LEU A 712 8.68 -24.92 13.48
C LEU A 712 8.05 -25.68 12.30
N GLU A 713 7.91 -25.06 11.14
CA GLU A 713 7.40 -25.70 9.93
C GLU A 713 8.31 -26.86 9.50
N ALA A 714 9.61 -26.63 9.41
CA ALA A 714 10.60 -27.64 8.99
C ALA A 714 10.67 -28.87 9.92
N HIS A 715 10.39 -28.69 11.22
CA HIS A 715 10.46 -29.75 12.23
C HIS A 715 9.09 -29.98 12.92
N PHE A 716 7.99 -29.74 12.19
CA PHE A 716 6.67 -29.69 12.79
C PHE A 716 6.30 -30.98 13.51
N ASP A 717 6.52 -32.14 12.91
CA ASP A 717 6.16 -33.44 13.51
C ASP A 717 6.88 -33.70 14.84
N GLU A 718 8.07 -33.14 15.03
CA GLU A 718 8.82 -33.25 16.27
C GLU A 718 8.39 -32.24 17.34
N LYS A 719 7.83 -31.10 16.90
CA LYS A 719 7.56 -29.93 17.74
C LYS A 719 6.08 -29.67 18.03
N LYS A 720 5.18 -30.34 17.33
CA LYS A 720 3.72 -30.03 17.38
C LYS A 720 3.12 -30.15 18.78
N GLU A 721 3.49 -31.17 19.56
CA GLU A 721 2.96 -31.35 20.93
C GLU A 721 3.45 -30.24 21.86
N GLU A 722 4.74 -29.88 21.79
CA GLU A 722 5.32 -28.78 22.55
C GLU A 722 4.65 -27.45 22.18
N LEU A 723 4.43 -27.20 20.88
CA LEU A 723 3.76 -26.02 20.38
C LEU A 723 2.33 -25.92 20.91
N VAL A 724 1.56 -27.00 20.86
CA VAL A 724 0.17 -27.04 21.41
C VAL A 724 0.18 -26.68 22.89
N GLU A 725 1.08 -27.26 23.69
CA GLU A 725 1.20 -26.98 25.12
C GLU A 725 1.53 -25.49 25.38
N ILE A 726 2.46 -24.94 24.61
CA ILE A 726 2.85 -23.51 24.69
C ILE A 726 1.65 -22.62 24.39
N LEU A 727 0.95 -22.86 23.28
CA LEU A 727 -0.19 -22.01 22.86
C LEU A 727 -1.35 -22.09 23.85
N GLN A 728 -1.69 -23.28 24.37
CA GLN A 728 -2.70 -23.44 25.42
C GLN A 728 -2.30 -22.77 26.73
N THR A 729 -1.00 -22.75 27.05
CA THR A 729 -0.46 -22.06 28.24
C THR A 729 -0.58 -20.54 28.06
N LEU A 730 -0.17 -20.02 26.91
CA LEU A 730 -0.28 -18.59 26.58
C LEU A 730 -1.75 -18.13 26.62
N LEU A 731 -2.67 -18.92 26.08
CA LEU A 731 -4.10 -18.60 26.11
C LEU A 731 -4.56 -18.32 27.56
N LYS A 732 -4.16 -19.20 28.52
CA LYS A 732 -4.51 -19.06 29.95
C LYS A 732 -3.79 -17.91 30.64
N MET A 733 -2.62 -17.51 30.15
CA MET A 733 -1.87 -16.37 30.71
C MET A 733 -2.43 -15.04 30.22
N ILE A 734 -2.91 -14.97 28.98
CA ILE A 734 -3.34 -13.74 28.32
C ILE A 734 -4.80 -13.42 28.63
N PHE A 735 -5.71 -14.37 28.41
CA PHE A 735 -7.16 -14.16 28.51
C PHE A 735 -7.68 -14.29 29.93
N ARG A 736 -7.38 -13.27 30.72
CA ARG A 736 -7.68 -13.18 32.15
C ARG A 736 -8.45 -11.91 32.47
N PRO A 737 -9.34 -11.93 33.48
CA PRO A 737 -10.10 -10.74 33.90
C PRO A 737 -9.22 -9.51 34.20
N GLU A 738 -8.08 -9.73 34.86
CA GLU A 738 -7.16 -8.66 35.26
C GLU A 738 -6.40 -8.01 34.11
N ASN A 739 -6.32 -8.67 32.95
CA ASN A 739 -5.64 -8.15 31.75
C ASN A 739 -6.58 -7.36 30.83
N LEU A 740 -7.91 -7.50 31.01
CA LEU A 740 -8.92 -6.96 30.10
C LEU A 740 -9.13 -5.46 30.28
N MET A 741 -9.16 -4.78 29.17
CA MET A 741 -9.64 -3.41 28.95
C MET A 741 -10.54 -3.42 27.71
N VAL A 742 -11.54 -2.57 27.69
CA VAL A 742 -12.46 -2.39 26.55
C VAL A 742 -12.20 -1.02 25.91
N ASP A 743 -12.14 -0.98 24.60
CA ASP A 743 -12.07 0.23 23.80
C ASP A 743 -13.26 0.26 22.85
N PHE A 744 -14.00 1.37 22.81
CA PHE A 744 -15.21 1.48 22.02
C PHE A 744 -15.35 2.86 21.37
N VAL A 745 -15.52 2.84 20.06
CA VAL A 745 -15.86 4.04 19.26
C VAL A 745 -17.31 3.92 18.82
N GLY A 746 -18.10 4.92 19.16
CA GLY A 746 -19.52 4.94 18.78
C GLY A 746 -20.27 6.07 19.46
N GLU A 747 -21.58 6.13 19.23
CA GLU A 747 -22.47 7.11 19.81
C GLU A 747 -22.90 6.68 21.22
N GLU A 748 -23.18 7.63 22.11
CA GLU A 748 -23.57 7.42 23.53
C GLU A 748 -24.68 6.37 23.70
N LYS A 749 -25.68 6.34 22.80
CA LYS A 749 -26.79 5.38 22.85
C LYS A 749 -26.36 3.90 22.80
N ALA A 750 -25.15 3.61 22.32
CA ALA A 750 -24.63 2.25 22.18
C ALA A 750 -23.85 1.78 23.41
N VAL A 751 -23.37 2.69 24.26
CA VAL A 751 -22.46 2.37 25.38
C VAL A 751 -23.09 1.36 26.33
N GLY A 752 -24.36 1.55 26.71
CA GLY A 752 -25.09 0.65 27.63
C GLY A 752 -25.32 -0.77 27.04
N LEU A 753 -25.14 -0.96 25.73
CA LEU A 753 -25.24 -2.29 25.11
C LEU A 753 -24.01 -3.17 25.37
N LEU A 754 -22.92 -2.58 25.86
CA LEU A 754 -21.68 -3.30 26.20
C LEU A 754 -21.74 -3.97 27.58
N ASP A 755 -22.48 -3.43 28.54
CA ASP A 755 -22.39 -3.80 29.96
C ASP A 755 -22.56 -5.32 30.19
N ALA A 756 -23.71 -5.86 29.85
CA ALA A 756 -24.01 -7.28 30.11
C ALA A 756 -23.15 -8.25 29.28
N PRO A 757 -22.91 -8.00 27.95
CA PRO A 757 -22.05 -8.88 27.16
C PRO A 757 -20.59 -8.89 27.66
N VAL A 758 -20.03 -7.73 28.02
CA VAL A 758 -18.64 -7.64 28.52
C VAL A 758 -18.50 -8.32 29.89
N GLU A 759 -19.48 -8.14 30.80
CA GLU A 759 -19.46 -8.84 32.07
C GLU A 759 -19.56 -10.37 31.90
N ALA A 760 -20.39 -10.85 30.98
CA ALA A 760 -20.51 -12.27 30.65
C ALA A 760 -19.21 -12.82 30.04
N PHE A 761 -18.60 -12.07 29.13
CA PHE A 761 -17.30 -12.40 28.54
C PHE A 761 -16.23 -12.50 29.63
N LYS A 762 -16.12 -11.49 30.49
CA LYS A 762 -15.13 -11.44 31.57
C LYS A 762 -15.28 -12.59 32.56
N ALA A 763 -16.51 -12.96 32.88
CA ALA A 763 -16.81 -14.06 33.80
C ALA A 763 -16.38 -15.44 33.25
N ALA A 764 -16.25 -15.58 31.92
CA ALA A 764 -15.79 -16.81 31.28
C ALA A 764 -14.26 -16.94 31.23
N LEU A 765 -13.50 -15.87 31.44
CA LEU A 765 -12.05 -15.85 31.31
C LEU A 765 -11.33 -16.71 32.38
N TYR A 766 -10.09 -17.08 32.09
CA TYR A 766 -9.26 -17.92 32.95
C TYR A 766 -8.88 -17.24 34.26
N THR A 767 -9.05 -17.93 35.39
CA THR A 767 -8.78 -17.40 36.76
C THR A 767 -7.76 -18.23 37.55
N GLY A 768 -7.33 -19.40 37.05
CA GLY A 768 -6.36 -20.27 37.71
C GLY A 768 -4.98 -19.61 37.86
N SER A 769 -4.11 -20.18 38.71
CA SER A 769 -2.74 -19.71 38.86
C SER A 769 -1.92 -19.97 37.60
N VAL A 770 -1.13 -18.99 37.16
CA VAL A 770 -0.20 -19.07 36.03
C VAL A 770 1.18 -18.54 36.44
N GLU A 771 2.20 -18.98 35.75
CA GLU A 771 3.54 -18.39 35.87
C GLU A 771 3.48 -16.93 35.37
N LYS A 772 4.07 -16.01 36.12
CA LYS A 772 4.12 -14.59 35.76
C LYS A 772 5.58 -14.12 35.87
N ALA A 773 6.06 -13.48 34.80
CA ALA A 773 7.36 -12.82 34.79
C ALA A 773 7.31 -11.64 33.83
N HIS A 774 7.92 -10.54 34.21
CA HIS A 774 8.13 -9.42 33.32
C HIS A 774 9.35 -9.70 32.43
N TYR A 775 9.18 -9.65 31.11
CA TYR A 775 10.24 -9.88 30.15
C TYR A 775 10.59 -8.59 29.42
N ILE A 776 11.88 -8.29 29.37
CA ILE A 776 12.45 -7.19 28.60
C ILE A 776 13.48 -7.80 27.65
N PRO A 777 13.33 -7.67 26.32
CA PRO A 777 14.31 -8.15 25.38
C PRO A 777 15.64 -7.39 25.51
N GLU A 778 16.73 -8.07 25.26
CA GLU A 778 18.06 -7.45 25.23
C GLU A 778 18.23 -6.68 23.90
N VAL A 779 18.66 -5.43 24.02
CA VAL A 779 19.00 -4.58 22.88
C VAL A 779 20.52 -4.46 22.74
N SER A 780 21.02 -4.64 21.52
CA SER A 780 22.44 -4.53 21.21
C SER A 780 22.65 -4.22 19.72
N ARG A 781 23.70 -3.47 19.40
CA ARG A 781 24.11 -3.19 18.03
C ARG A 781 24.46 -4.49 17.31
N LYS A 782 23.81 -4.75 16.18
CA LYS A 782 24.01 -5.97 15.37
C LYS A 782 24.55 -5.67 13.99
N ASN A 783 24.25 -4.53 13.38
CA ASN A 783 24.68 -4.11 12.04
C ASN A 783 24.68 -5.27 11.05
N GLU A 784 23.50 -5.62 10.55
CA GLU A 784 23.26 -6.81 9.74
C GLU A 784 23.02 -6.45 8.26
N GLY A 785 23.60 -7.25 7.37
CA GLY A 785 23.31 -7.26 5.94
C GLY A 785 22.57 -8.54 5.57
N PHE A 786 21.33 -8.41 5.10
CA PHE A 786 20.50 -9.53 4.66
C PHE A 786 20.51 -9.64 3.15
N LEU A 787 20.92 -10.83 2.68
CA LEU A 787 21.01 -11.16 1.26
C LEU A 787 19.63 -11.58 0.75
N THR A 788 19.24 -11.04 -0.41
CA THR A 788 18.02 -11.41 -1.13
C THR A 788 18.31 -11.71 -2.60
N SER A 789 17.37 -12.33 -3.28
CA SER A 789 17.34 -12.50 -4.74
C SER A 789 16.83 -11.24 -5.48
N GLY A 790 16.60 -10.13 -4.78
CA GLY A 790 16.17 -8.87 -5.38
C GLY A 790 17.31 -8.11 -6.07
N GLN A 791 16.95 -7.22 -7.00
CA GLN A 791 17.91 -6.40 -7.77
C GLN A 791 18.12 -5.00 -7.17
N VAL A 792 17.54 -4.72 -6.02
CA VAL A 792 17.55 -3.43 -5.33
C VAL A 792 17.91 -3.57 -3.86
N ASN A 793 18.31 -2.47 -3.24
CA ASN A 793 18.65 -2.44 -1.83
C ASN A 793 17.68 -1.57 -1.04
N TYR A 794 17.58 -1.86 0.25
CA TYR A 794 16.86 -1.09 1.27
C TYR A 794 17.86 -0.83 2.39
N VAL A 795 18.37 0.40 2.44
CA VAL A 795 19.48 0.78 3.34
C VAL A 795 18.92 1.60 4.49
N CYS A 796 19.02 1.12 5.72
CA CYS A 796 18.51 1.80 6.90
C CYS A 796 19.59 2.13 7.93
N ARG A 797 19.64 3.39 8.38
CA ARG A 797 20.35 3.86 9.57
C ARG A 797 19.34 4.30 10.60
N ALA A 798 19.47 3.81 11.84
CA ALA A 798 18.56 4.12 12.94
C ALA A 798 19.30 4.53 14.21
N GLY A 799 18.57 5.01 15.20
CA GLY A 799 19.04 5.36 16.54
C GLY A 799 18.00 6.15 17.32
N ASN A 800 18.38 6.62 18.53
CA ASN A 800 17.48 7.37 19.41
C ASN A 800 18.18 8.60 20.02
N PHE A 801 17.81 9.80 19.59
CA PHE A 801 18.42 11.04 20.06
C PHE A 801 18.13 11.33 21.56
N ARG A 802 17.06 10.78 22.15
CA ARG A 802 16.74 11.01 23.57
C ARG A 802 17.74 10.35 24.53
N LYS A 803 18.41 9.28 24.10
CA LYS A 803 19.49 8.66 24.88
C LYS A 803 20.67 9.60 25.13
N SER A 804 20.86 10.60 24.27
CA SER A 804 21.82 11.69 24.46
C SER A 804 21.24 12.87 25.26
N GLY A 805 20.05 12.75 25.85
CA GLY A 805 19.40 13.77 26.64
C GLY A 805 18.67 14.85 25.85
N LEU A 806 18.58 14.71 24.51
CA LEU A 806 17.87 15.64 23.64
C LEU A 806 16.35 15.39 23.72
N LYS A 807 15.56 16.45 23.58
CA LYS A 807 14.10 16.37 23.68
C LYS A 807 13.46 16.43 22.31
N TYR A 808 12.30 15.77 22.19
CA TYR A 808 11.43 15.95 21.03
C TYR A 808 10.86 17.37 20.99
N THR A 809 10.76 17.95 19.80
CA THR A 809 10.15 19.27 19.54
C THR A 809 9.38 19.23 18.22
N GLY A 810 8.33 20.06 18.10
CA GLY A 810 7.56 20.21 16.88
C GLY A 810 8.38 20.64 15.66
N ALA A 811 9.53 21.28 15.84
CA ALA A 811 10.45 21.63 14.77
C ALA A 811 11.04 20.39 14.05
N LEU A 812 11.07 19.19 14.68
CA LEU A 812 11.48 17.95 14.03
C LEU A 812 10.55 17.54 12.88
N ARG A 813 9.28 17.95 12.94
CA ARG A 813 8.36 17.71 11.81
C ARG A 813 8.70 18.59 10.61
N VAL A 814 9.07 19.84 10.87
CA VAL A 814 9.56 20.75 9.81
C VAL A 814 10.87 20.24 9.23
N LEU A 815 11.78 19.75 10.09
CA LEU A 815 13.02 19.11 9.66
C LEU A 815 12.76 17.88 8.78
N LYS A 816 11.76 17.05 9.11
CA LYS A 816 11.39 15.87 8.30
C LYS A 816 11.06 16.29 6.86
N VAL A 817 10.28 17.34 6.66
CA VAL A 817 9.92 17.84 5.33
C VAL A 817 11.16 18.36 4.62
N MET A 818 11.90 19.27 5.26
CA MET A 818 13.11 19.84 4.65
C MET A 818 14.14 18.77 4.29
N LEU A 819 14.50 17.92 5.24
CA LEU A 819 15.52 16.89 5.04
C LEU A 819 15.06 15.83 4.02
N GLY A 820 13.79 15.45 4.06
CA GLY A 820 13.20 14.50 3.14
C GLY A 820 13.32 14.97 1.69
N TYR A 821 12.96 16.19 1.40
CA TYR A 821 12.86 16.68 0.02
C TYR A 821 14.07 17.47 -0.48
N GLU A 822 14.73 18.27 0.37
CA GLU A 822 15.90 19.05 -0.07
C GLU A 822 17.21 18.27 -0.04
N TYR A 823 17.32 17.28 0.82
CA TYR A 823 18.56 16.54 0.98
C TYR A 823 18.46 15.09 0.51
N LEU A 824 17.54 14.31 1.10
CA LEU A 824 17.44 12.87 0.82
C LEU A 824 16.89 12.62 -0.59
N TRP A 825 15.81 13.28 -0.99
CA TRP A 825 15.26 13.16 -2.34
C TRP A 825 16.28 13.51 -3.42
N VAL A 826 16.94 14.66 -3.27
CA VAL A 826 17.93 15.11 -4.26
C VAL A 826 19.12 14.16 -4.37
N ASN A 827 19.68 13.71 -3.25
CA ASN A 827 20.92 12.93 -3.28
C ASN A 827 20.69 11.42 -3.47
N VAL A 828 19.62 10.85 -2.90
CA VAL A 828 19.37 9.41 -2.94
C VAL A 828 18.49 9.02 -4.14
N ARG A 829 17.44 9.82 -4.44
CA ARG A 829 16.56 9.55 -5.59
C ARG A 829 17.10 10.20 -6.87
N VAL A 830 17.12 11.52 -6.96
CA VAL A 830 17.41 12.23 -8.23
C VAL A 830 18.81 11.90 -8.75
N LYS A 831 19.83 12.03 -7.90
CA LYS A 831 21.24 11.75 -8.27
C LYS A 831 21.61 10.27 -8.10
N GLY A 832 21.01 9.59 -7.14
CA GLY A 832 21.33 8.20 -6.81
C GLY A 832 20.51 7.17 -7.59
N GLY A 833 19.37 7.56 -8.14
CA GLY A 833 18.48 6.68 -8.91
C GLY A 833 17.63 5.73 -8.06
N ALA A 834 17.52 5.93 -6.74
CA ALA A 834 16.58 5.21 -5.91
C ALA A 834 15.14 5.65 -6.19
N TYR A 835 14.17 4.77 -5.98
CA TYR A 835 12.76 5.16 -6.11
C TYR A 835 12.33 6.15 -5.02
N GLY A 836 12.83 6.00 -3.80
CA GLY A 836 12.54 6.92 -2.71
C GLY A 836 13.52 6.84 -1.55
N CYS A 837 13.39 7.82 -0.66
CA CYS A 837 14.11 7.83 0.61
C CYS A 837 13.26 8.52 1.68
N MET A 838 13.20 7.93 2.86
CA MET A 838 12.35 8.38 3.95
C MET A 838 13.17 8.65 5.20
N CYS A 839 12.70 9.60 6.00
CA CYS A 839 13.19 9.82 7.36
C CYS A 839 12.03 9.90 8.36
N SER A 840 12.30 9.52 9.60
CA SER A 840 11.34 9.59 10.70
C SER A 840 12.01 10.01 11.99
N PHE A 841 11.32 10.83 12.77
CA PHE A 841 11.74 11.32 14.08
C PHE A 841 10.58 11.13 15.07
N GLY A 842 10.61 10.03 15.84
CA GLY A 842 9.55 9.69 16.79
C GLY A 842 9.57 10.55 18.05
N ARG A 843 8.40 10.72 18.70
CA ARG A 843 8.30 11.37 20.02
C ARG A 843 9.06 10.61 21.11
N SER A 844 9.20 9.26 20.95
CA SER A 844 10.08 8.42 21.76
C SER A 844 11.57 8.71 21.59
N GLY A 845 11.94 9.44 20.54
CA GLY A 845 13.32 9.66 20.11
C GLY A 845 13.82 8.68 19.07
N ASP A 846 13.13 7.57 18.87
CA ASP A 846 13.45 6.60 17.81
C ASP A 846 13.39 7.28 16.44
N SER A 847 14.47 7.16 15.68
CA SER A 847 14.66 7.87 14.43
C SER A 847 15.37 6.99 13.42
N TYR A 848 15.06 7.19 12.14
CA TYR A 848 15.75 6.47 11.07
C TYR A 848 15.77 7.25 9.75
N PHE A 849 16.71 6.87 8.89
CA PHE A 849 16.73 7.10 7.44
C PHE A 849 16.63 5.75 6.76
N VAL A 850 15.84 5.63 5.70
CA VAL A 850 15.75 4.39 4.91
C VAL A 850 15.53 4.70 3.44
N SER A 851 16.27 4.01 2.54
CA SER A 851 16.06 4.06 1.09
C SER A 851 15.09 2.97 0.63
N TYR A 852 14.44 3.21 -0.50
CA TYR A 852 13.46 2.31 -1.10
C TYR A 852 13.81 2.05 -2.56
N ARG A 853 13.96 0.77 -2.95
CA ARG A 853 14.38 0.33 -4.28
C ARG A 853 15.62 1.09 -4.75
N ASP A 854 16.68 0.98 -3.98
CA ASP A 854 17.93 1.74 -4.16
C ASP A 854 18.97 0.90 -4.94
N PRO A 855 19.50 1.39 -6.06
CA PRO A 855 20.57 0.71 -6.78
C PRO A 855 21.93 0.78 -6.03
N ASN A 856 22.07 1.69 -5.06
CA ASN A 856 23.29 1.91 -4.29
C ASN A 856 23.17 1.34 -2.87
N LEU A 857 24.33 1.18 -2.21
CA LEU A 857 24.43 0.83 -0.80
C LEU A 857 25.40 1.77 -0.08
N GLY A 858 26.70 1.68 -0.35
CA GLY A 858 27.73 2.48 0.30
C GLY A 858 27.55 3.99 0.09
N LYS A 859 27.24 4.41 -1.14
CA LYS A 859 26.93 5.82 -1.44
C LYS A 859 25.77 6.36 -0.60
N THR A 860 24.72 5.58 -0.42
CA THR A 860 23.53 5.97 0.37
C THR A 860 23.88 6.13 1.86
N ILE A 861 24.69 5.22 2.41
CA ILE A 861 25.19 5.35 3.79
C ILE A 861 25.99 6.64 3.95
N ASP A 862 26.90 6.93 3.00
CA ASP A 862 27.74 8.14 3.04
C ASP A 862 26.91 9.44 2.95
N ILE A 863 25.77 9.42 2.24
CA ILE A 863 24.79 10.53 2.20
C ILE A 863 24.16 10.70 3.59
N TYR A 864 23.72 9.63 4.23
CA TYR A 864 23.11 9.69 5.57
C TYR A 864 24.09 10.28 6.62
N GLU A 865 25.35 9.90 6.56
CA GLU A 865 26.38 10.38 7.49
C GLU A 865 26.64 11.89 7.39
N LYS A 866 26.44 12.47 6.20
CA LYS A 866 26.62 13.91 5.96
C LYS A 866 25.37 14.76 6.27
N ALA A 867 24.23 14.13 6.55
CA ALA A 867 22.96 14.84 6.76
C ALA A 867 23.03 15.87 7.90
N ALA A 868 23.69 15.55 9.01
CA ALA A 868 23.82 16.47 10.14
C ALA A 868 24.61 17.75 9.81
N ASP A 869 25.60 17.66 8.93
CA ASP A 869 26.40 18.81 8.50
C ASP A 869 25.58 19.70 7.55
N ALA A 870 24.85 19.10 6.63
CA ALA A 870 23.91 19.81 5.75
C ALA A 870 22.85 20.59 6.55
N ILE A 871 22.32 20.01 7.62
CA ILE A 871 21.36 20.68 8.51
C ILE A 871 22.03 21.85 9.25
N ALA A 872 23.25 21.68 9.74
CA ALA A 872 23.97 22.75 10.46
C ALA A 872 24.24 23.98 9.58
N GLU A 873 24.37 23.78 8.27
CA GLU A 873 24.59 24.84 7.27
C GLU A 873 23.31 25.37 6.61
N PHE A 874 22.15 24.80 6.98
CA PHE A 874 20.86 25.12 6.36
C PHE A 874 20.54 26.62 6.39
N THR A 875 20.05 27.13 5.28
CA THR A 875 19.56 28.51 5.10
C THR A 875 18.24 28.49 4.33
N ALA A 876 17.31 29.34 4.72
CA ALA A 876 16.05 29.52 4.02
C ALA A 876 15.51 30.94 4.23
N ASP A 877 14.78 31.45 3.25
CA ASP A 877 14.01 32.67 3.42
C ASP A 877 12.64 32.39 4.08
N GLU A 878 11.87 33.44 4.36
CA GLU A 878 10.56 33.33 5.02
C GLU A 878 9.56 32.52 4.20
N ARG A 879 9.60 32.60 2.86
CA ARG A 879 8.71 31.82 1.98
C ARG A 879 9.03 30.34 2.09
N THR A 880 10.28 29.97 1.98
CA THR A 880 10.76 28.59 2.07
C THR A 880 10.46 27.96 3.44
N MET A 881 10.70 28.71 4.54
CA MET A 881 10.32 28.24 5.88
C MET A 881 8.81 28.06 6.01
N THR A 882 8.01 28.96 5.45
CA THR A 882 6.54 28.83 5.46
C THR A 882 6.11 27.57 4.71
N GLN A 883 6.73 27.28 3.58
CA GLN A 883 6.50 26.09 2.77
C GLN A 883 6.70 24.79 3.59
N TYR A 884 7.86 24.64 4.25
CA TYR A 884 8.12 23.45 5.08
C TYR A 884 7.16 23.33 6.28
N ILE A 885 6.77 24.45 6.89
CA ILE A 885 5.79 24.48 7.97
C ILE A 885 4.43 23.97 7.46
N ILE A 886 3.98 24.41 6.28
CA ILE A 886 2.72 23.96 5.67
C ILE A 886 2.77 22.45 5.41
N GLY A 887 3.84 21.95 4.80
CA GLY A 887 4.01 20.52 4.57
C GLY A 887 4.00 19.69 5.87
N ALA A 888 4.63 20.23 6.93
CA ALA A 888 4.62 19.58 8.24
C ALA A 888 3.24 19.60 8.92
N VAL A 889 2.44 20.65 8.69
CA VAL A 889 1.05 20.74 9.15
C VAL A 889 0.15 19.77 8.40
N SER A 890 0.38 19.58 7.10
CA SER A 890 -0.38 18.65 6.27
C SER A 890 -0.39 17.23 6.88
N ASP A 891 0.77 16.72 7.30
CA ASP A 891 0.89 15.40 7.96
C ASP A 891 0.03 15.28 9.25
N LEU A 892 -0.20 16.38 9.97
CA LEU A 892 -0.96 16.39 11.23
C LEU A 892 -2.46 16.58 11.04
N ASP A 893 -2.86 17.23 9.97
CA ASP A 893 -4.25 17.65 9.74
C ASP A 893 -4.98 16.73 8.75
N VAL A 894 -4.42 15.55 8.45
CA VAL A 894 -5.11 14.53 7.63
C VAL A 894 -6.45 14.17 8.25
N PRO A 895 -7.56 14.24 7.48
CA PRO A 895 -8.86 13.82 7.97
C PRO A 895 -8.86 12.38 8.46
N MET A 896 -9.50 12.12 9.59
CA MET A 896 -9.65 10.78 10.15
C MET A 896 -11.11 10.39 10.14
N ASN A 897 -11.42 9.20 9.64
CA ASN A 897 -12.70 8.57 9.85
C ASN A 897 -12.86 8.19 11.34
N PRO A 898 -14.06 7.83 11.82
CA PRO A 898 -14.29 7.52 13.24
C PRO A 898 -13.39 6.39 13.77
N ALA A 899 -13.14 5.35 12.98
CA ALA A 899 -12.27 4.23 13.37
C ALA A 899 -10.81 4.69 13.56
N ALA A 900 -10.28 5.48 12.62
CA ALA A 900 -8.93 6.04 12.70
C ALA A 900 -8.79 7.04 13.85
N LYS A 901 -9.81 7.87 14.09
CA LYS A 901 -9.84 8.82 15.21
C LYS A 901 -9.87 8.10 16.57
N GLY A 902 -10.63 7.00 16.67
CA GLY A 902 -10.62 6.15 17.86
C GLY A 902 -9.24 5.52 18.11
N LEU A 903 -8.61 4.96 17.07
CA LEU A 903 -7.28 4.36 17.18
C LEU A 903 -6.21 5.40 17.58
N TYR A 904 -6.27 6.60 17.00
CA TYR A 904 -5.41 7.71 17.38
C TYR A 904 -5.60 8.05 18.87
N SER A 905 -6.86 8.10 19.32
CA SER A 905 -7.21 8.42 20.71
C SER A 905 -6.76 7.31 21.69
N LEU A 906 -6.97 6.05 21.34
CA LEU A 906 -6.44 4.89 22.09
C LEU A 906 -4.91 4.95 22.20
N SER A 907 -4.22 5.20 21.08
CA SER A 907 -2.76 5.29 21.04
C SER A 907 -2.25 6.41 21.95
N ALA A 908 -2.89 7.59 21.96
CA ALA A 908 -2.55 8.70 22.83
C ALA A 908 -2.71 8.31 24.33
N TYR A 909 -3.81 7.63 24.67
CA TYR A 909 -4.04 7.12 26.03
C TYR A 909 -2.97 6.10 26.44
N MET A 910 -2.70 5.10 25.60
CA MET A 910 -1.75 4.02 25.90
C MET A 910 -0.30 4.52 26.02
N THR A 911 0.11 5.50 25.22
CA THR A 911 1.47 6.06 25.22
C THR A 911 1.65 7.17 26.25
N GLY A 912 0.56 7.68 26.84
CA GLY A 912 0.59 8.80 27.78
C GLY A 912 0.82 10.15 27.10
N LEU A 913 0.34 10.32 25.88
CA LEU A 913 0.37 11.57 25.12
C LEU A 913 -0.82 12.44 25.53
N ASP A 914 -0.57 13.59 26.16
CA ASP A 914 -1.61 14.49 26.63
C ASP A 914 -1.85 15.67 25.65
N ASP A 915 -2.99 16.34 25.85
CA ASP A 915 -3.44 17.46 25.01
C ASP A 915 -2.45 18.64 25.06
N ALA A 916 -1.83 18.87 26.21
CA ALA A 916 -0.86 19.97 26.36
C ALA A 916 0.44 19.69 25.56
N ALA A 917 0.86 18.43 25.48
CA ALA A 917 2.01 18.04 24.67
C ALA A 917 1.71 18.19 23.17
N LEU A 918 0.51 17.81 22.73
CA LEU A 918 0.06 17.97 21.35
C LEU A 918 -0.03 19.44 20.95
N GLN A 919 -0.61 20.28 21.80
CA GLN A 919 -0.69 21.73 21.53
C GLN A 919 0.69 22.36 21.51
N ARG A 920 1.57 22.02 22.43
CA ARG A 920 2.96 22.50 22.45
C ARG A 920 3.71 22.09 21.18
N GLU A 921 3.59 20.85 20.74
CA GLU A 921 4.17 20.38 19.47
C GLU A 921 3.67 21.22 18.28
N ARG A 922 2.36 21.53 18.27
CA ARG A 922 1.74 22.38 17.25
C ARG A 922 2.29 23.79 17.26
N ASP A 923 2.41 24.39 18.44
CA ASP A 923 2.93 25.75 18.62
C ASP A 923 4.40 25.84 18.19
N GLU A 924 5.23 24.87 18.57
CA GLU A 924 6.64 24.77 18.19
C GLU A 924 6.82 24.58 16.67
N LEU A 925 5.95 23.75 16.04
CA LEU A 925 5.96 23.55 14.60
C LEU A 925 5.63 24.86 13.86
N LEU A 926 4.53 25.54 14.24
CA LEU A 926 4.07 26.77 13.59
C LEU A 926 5.04 27.95 13.76
N SER A 927 5.82 27.97 14.85
CA SER A 927 6.79 29.02 15.15
C SER A 927 8.24 28.68 14.77
N ALA A 928 8.48 27.51 14.14
CA ALA A 928 9.83 27.05 13.81
C ALA A 928 10.60 28.05 12.93
N THR A 929 11.86 28.26 13.28
CA THR A 929 12.80 29.17 12.60
C THR A 929 13.95 28.40 11.96
N VAL A 930 14.75 29.07 11.12
CA VAL A 930 15.98 28.52 10.54
C VAL A 930 16.96 28.11 11.66
N GLU A 931 17.06 28.89 12.72
CA GLU A 931 17.92 28.60 13.86
C GLU A 931 17.48 27.34 14.60
N ASP A 932 16.17 27.13 14.76
CA ASP A 932 15.64 25.89 15.35
C ASP A 932 16.01 24.68 14.51
N ILE A 933 15.86 24.75 13.18
CA ILE A 933 16.23 23.66 12.26
C ILE A 933 17.72 23.36 12.34
N ARG A 934 18.60 24.40 12.31
CA ARG A 934 20.05 24.19 12.47
C ARG A 934 20.43 23.52 13.77
N ALA A 935 19.75 23.88 14.86
CA ALA A 935 19.98 23.27 16.18
C ALA A 935 19.68 21.76 16.20
N LEU A 936 18.77 21.28 15.34
CA LEU A 936 18.42 19.87 15.20
C LEU A 936 19.53 19.02 14.57
N SER A 937 20.61 19.63 14.02
CA SER A 937 21.81 18.87 13.61
C SER A 937 22.36 18.02 14.76
N ALA A 938 22.22 18.49 16.00
CA ALA A 938 22.60 17.73 17.20
C ALA A 938 21.79 16.45 17.37
N HIS A 939 20.47 16.47 17.05
CA HIS A 939 19.60 15.29 17.12
C HIS A 939 20.01 14.25 16.09
N ILE A 940 20.34 14.70 14.87
CA ILE A 940 20.77 13.80 13.80
C ILE A 940 22.11 13.16 14.15
N ARG A 941 23.08 13.95 14.63
CA ARG A 941 24.38 13.41 15.11
C ARG A 941 24.20 12.41 16.24
N ALA A 942 23.28 12.69 17.17
CA ALA A 942 23.04 11.82 18.32
C ALA A 942 22.55 10.44 17.92
N PHE A 943 21.53 10.36 17.05
CA PHE A 943 21.04 9.06 16.64
C PHE A 943 22.01 8.35 15.66
N MET A 944 22.67 9.06 14.78
CA MET A 944 23.69 8.49 13.87
C MET A 944 24.90 7.92 14.62
N GLN A 945 25.28 8.47 15.77
CA GLN A 945 26.38 7.98 16.61
C GLN A 945 26.11 6.62 17.26
N GLU A 946 24.87 6.18 17.38
CA GLU A 946 24.53 4.83 17.82
C GLU A 946 24.97 3.77 16.81
N ASP A 947 25.20 4.16 15.56
CA ASP A 947 25.70 3.32 14.47
C ASP A 947 24.89 2.04 14.28
N LEU A 948 23.55 2.18 14.24
CA LEU A 948 22.63 1.07 14.00
C LEU A 948 22.32 1.00 12.50
N LEU A 949 22.82 -0.06 11.85
CA LEU A 949 22.73 -0.30 10.41
C LEU A 949 22.03 -1.62 10.11
N CYS A 950 21.02 -1.58 9.25
CA CYS A 950 20.45 -2.77 8.64
C CYS A 950 20.26 -2.55 7.15
N VAL A 951 20.67 -3.53 6.36
CA VAL A 951 20.45 -3.53 4.91
C VAL A 951 19.77 -4.83 4.52
N VAL A 952 18.72 -4.70 3.73
CA VAL A 952 18.11 -5.82 3.01
C VAL A 952 18.37 -5.56 1.53
N GLY A 953 19.08 -6.45 0.83
CA GLY A 953 19.50 -6.08 -0.52
C GLY A 953 20.16 -7.20 -1.33
N THR A 954 20.58 -6.80 -2.52
CA THR A 954 21.22 -7.66 -3.51
C THR A 954 22.46 -8.32 -2.94
N ALA A 955 22.55 -9.64 -3.09
CA ALA A 955 23.65 -10.43 -2.54
C ALA A 955 25.05 -9.90 -2.97
N SER A 956 25.21 -9.47 -4.22
CA SER A 956 26.47 -8.93 -4.73
C SER A 956 26.86 -7.63 -4.01
N LYS A 957 25.92 -6.69 -3.84
CA LYS A 957 26.17 -5.39 -3.21
C LYS A 957 26.45 -5.50 -1.72
N VAL A 958 25.70 -6.32 -1.00
CA VAL A 958 25.91 -6.52 0.44
C VAL A 958 27.25 -7.24 0.68
N LYS A 959 27.63 -8.22 -0.15
CA LYS A 959 28.92 -8.90 -0.07
C LYS A 959 30.08 -7.96 -0.43
N GLU A 960 29.92 -7.04 -1.39
CA GLU A 960 30.91 -6.03 -1.75
C GLU A 960 31.24 -5.09 -0.55
N GLU A 961 30.23 -4.70 0.22
CA GLU A 961 30.32 -3.78 1.37
C GLU A 961 30.34 -4.53 2.72
N GLN A 962 30.69 -5.81 2.74
CA GLN A 962 30.59 -6.67 3.93
C GLN A 962 31.31 -6.14 5.17
N ASP A 963 32.36 -5.34 5.00
CA ASP A 963 33.13 -4.75 6.10
C ASP A 963 32.34 -3.72 6.94
N ARG A 964 31.19 -3.26 6.43
CA ARG A 964 30.26 -2.37 7.16
C ARG A 964 29.38 -3.12 8.16
N PHE A 965 29.29 -4.44 8.04
CA PHE A 965 28.37 -5.27 8.82
C PHE A 965 29.12 -6.10 9.86
N LEU A 966 28.48 -6.32 11.01
CA LEU A 966 28.94 -7.30 11.99
C LEU A 966 28.53 -8.72 11.58
N LYS A 967 27.47 -8.83 10.78
CA LYS A 967 26.98 -10.09 10.29
C LYS A 967 26.36 -9.91 8.90
N VAL A 968 26.61 -10.86 8.02
CA VAL A 968 25.97 -10.98 6.71
C VAL A 968 25.34 -12.37 6.61
N GLU A 969 24.09 -12.48 6.26
CA GLU A 969 23.35 -13.73 6.15
C GLU A 969 22.19 -13.64 5.17
N ASN A 970 21.63 -14.77 4.75
CA ASN A 970 20.44 -14.80 3.93
C ASN A 970 19.23 -14.32 4.74
N LEU A 971 18.31 -13.62 4.08
CA LEU A 971 17.05 -13.20 4.72
C LEU A 971 16.14 -14.42 4.94
N PHE A 972 16.04 -15.29 3.92
CA PHE A 972 15.24 -16.51 3.88
C PHE A 972 16.07 -17.78 3.94
#